data_2f3b692ba2ad142824047700705297e5
#
_entry.id   2f3b692ba2ad142824047700705297e5
#
_cell.length_a   1.000
_cell.length_b   1.000
_cell.length_c   1.000
_cell.angle_alpha   90.00
_cell.angle_beta   90.00
_cell.angle_gamma   90.00
#
_symmetry.space_group_name_H-M   'P 1'
#
loop_
_entity.id
_entity.type
_entity.pdbx_description
1 polymer ?
#
loop_
_entity_poly.entity_id
_entity_poly.type
_entity_poly.pdbx_seq_one_letter_code
_entity_poly.pdbx_strand_id
1 'polypeptide(L)'
;MKRRTFIQSVYALGAWAGAKFELLAGAGPGSPSEPGRIQNDGSGGKETAVRYTLETLGEVLQFDASNGQLVSYRSRAATDQEFMATAKEDPVFTIDYLDEKREFRQLTSAQAREVKVTCDGDGAGKTLTAAFGRIADLDLRVAFQVKARPTEKFSRWSLTLTNDAGIQVVSVQFPFVVCAFELGGLGESVSLVLPSMYDSGRLIRHAPPKTGAAVIDRERGSLPNDSADAWHMTSGTDHYPGEQLAQFLAYYNDRAGIYLACEDTDGHVKQLKVLNRPPGLRLGVAHFGDWPNHGSRRLNYDIVLGSFRGDWYDGAEIYRAWSLRQKWATPLHKRTDVPTWLLDSPVHVSVHPEWDADLSKPTVIPKEFLPFEKCIPLLEKIADQVQAPLAVMMMGWERTGAWSYPDSMPWIGGEDSLKNTVKLARDRGWRVGTYCNGSRWVFRHKFSGYDGGASFKEHGGADCVCRTPKGDPVLEDWDRMFRSSYECCLGAALTRRIAVDQVTRMIGWGFEPIQFFDQNVGAATFPCYALNHEHPPGPGKWMTGKMEETMAEFRLASDGAGARGVTQSAEQGVNEYCLPLFQETDSRLASPGYLNGESIPLYQFLFHECIVITCMFGSAAAPYHMQIKSAASCVWGAIPGGVLTGDGTFLNKDTPHFSAWEPKGGSDEDAFEMVRTVTALRRGPGKDFLLFGRMLKPAAVDGIQMMEWTYEKQQHRVPSVFHAAWEAPGGRFGIVLANWTTQKQTLNVRHARLPGTKAGDTIVLQTSDRSLRVAPLPGAEGYRTVTLAPLSCAIIAVAAV
;
A
#
# COMPACT_ATOMS: atom_id res chain seq x y z
N MET A 1 -5.74 -22.81 -25.47
CA MET A 1 -5.33 -21.45 -25.88
C MET A 1 -6.14 -20.34 -25.16
N LYS A 2 -7.03 -20.66 -24.21
CA LYS A 2 -7.86 -19.70 -23.43
C LYS A 2 -7.46 -19.56 -21.95
N ARG A 3 -6.43 -20.27 -21.47
CA ARG A 3 -5.92 -20.19 -20.08
C ARG A 3 -4.92 -19.08 -19.79
N ARG A 4 -4.39 -18.41 -20.80
CA ARG A 4 -3.31 -17.41 -20.67
C ARG A 4 -3.75 -15.99 -20.31
N THR A 5 -4.98 -15.64 -20.64
CA THR A 5 -5.53 -14.29 -20.36
C THR A 5 -5.98 -14.14 -18.89
N PHE A 6 -6.15 -15.26 -18.19
CA PHE A 6 -6.69 -15.32 -16.83
C PHE A 6 -5.68 -14.90 -15.75
N ILE A 7 -4.42 -15.24 -15.90
CA ILE A 7 -3.39 -14.99 -14.86
C ILE A 7 -2.97 -13.51 -14.78
N GLN A 8 -3.11 -12.77 -15.87
CA GLN A 8 -2.80 -11.33 -15.88
C GLN A 8 -3.88 -10.46 -15.25
N SER A 9 -5.12 -10.98 -15.08
CA SER A 9 -6.26 -10.20 -14.60
C SER A 9 -6.41 -10.19 -13.07
N VAL A 10 -5.91 -11.18 -12.35
CA VAL A 10 -6.14 -11.34 -10.90
C VAL A 10 -5.44 -10.28 -10.05
N TYR A 11 -4.37 -9.67 -10.55
CA TYR A 11 -3.64 -8.64 -9.82
C TYR A 11 -3.88 -7.21 -10.31
N ALA A 12 -4.60 -7.04 -11.42
CA ALA A 12 -4.82 -5.72 -12.04
C ALA A 12 -6.16 -5.07 -11.65
N LEU A 13 -7.02 -5.75 -10.88
CA LEU A 13 -8.45 -5.39 -10.76
C LEU A 13 -8.87 -4.81 -9.42
N GLY A 14 -7.93 -4.30 -8.64
CA GLY A 14 -8.24 -3.55 -7.42
C GLY A 14 -8.81 -2.14 -7.63
N ALA A 15 -9.26 -1.77 -8.79
CA ALA A 15 -9.99 -0.51 -9.00
C ALA A 15 -10.38 -0.38 -10.48
N TRP A 16 -11.62 -0.73 -10.82
CA TRP A 16 -12.35 -0.05 -11.92
C TRP A 16 -13.70 -0.71 -12.21
N ALA A 17 -14.76 -0.05 -11.78
CA ALA A 17 -16.07 -0.11 -12.40
C ALA A 17 -16.20 1.14 -13.28
N GLY A 18 -15.87 1.03 -14.55
CA GLY A 18 -16.01 2.09 -15.54
C GLY A 18 -16.69 1.57 -16.81
N ALA A 19 -17.87 2.13 -17.11
CA ALA A 19 -18.80 1.78 -18.18
C ALA A 19 -18.17 1.41 -19.53
N LYS A 20 -18.71 0.34 -20.14
CA LYS A 20 -18.53 0.04 -21.57
C LYS A 20 -19.25 1.09 -22.42
N PHE A 21 -18.52 1.78 -23.28
CA PHE A 21 -19.07 2.45 -24.44
C PHE A 21 -18.71 1.67 -25.70
N GLU A 22 -19.74 1.35 -26.49
CA GLU A 22 -19.60 0.79 -27.83
C GLU A 22 -19.04 1.82 -28.80
N LEU A 23 -17.98 1.46 -29.48
CA LEU A 23 -17.42 2.24 -30.59
C LEU A 23 -18.22 1.96 -31.87
N LEU A 24 -18.95 2.95 -32.34
CA LEU A 24 -19.43 3.02 -33.71
C LEU A 24 -18.28 3.49 -34.61
N ALA A 25 -17.93 2.66 -35.57
CA ALA A 25 -16.96 2.95 -36.59
C ALA A 25 -17.56 3.87 -37.68
N GLY A 26 -16.81 4.87 -38.06
CA GLY A 26 -17.16 5.71 -39.24
C GLY A 26 -16.02 6.61 -39.71
N ALA A 27 -15.55 6.25 -40.89
CA ALA A 27 -14.96 7.10 -41.95
C ALA A 27 -13.47 7.55 -41.88
N GLY A 28 -12.75 7.08 -42.77
CA GLY A 28 -11.65 7.19 -43.62
C GLY A 28 -10.69 8.43 -43.66
N PRO A 29 -9.54 8.28 -44.33
CA PRO A 29 -8.35 9.09 -44.07
C PRO A 29 -8.22 10.30 -44.98
N GLY A 30 -7.88 11.44 -44.36
CA GLY A 30 -7.42 12.64 -45.06
C GLY A 30 -5.91 12.82 -44.92
N SER A 31 -5.27 13.08 -46.04
CA SER A 31 -3.83 13.24 -46.22
C SER A 31 -3.22 14.45 -45.46
N PRO A 32 -1.92 14.43 -45.14
CA PRO A 32 -1.28 15.53 -44.43
C PRO A 32 -0.89 16.68 -45.32
N SER A 33 -1.20 17.90 -44.89
CA SER A 33 -0.70 19.15 -45.50
C SER A 33 0.58 19.61 -44.79
N GLU A 34 1.55 20.07 -45.55
CA GLU A 34 2.87 20.58 -45.16
C GLU A 34 2.81 21.79 -44.21
N PRO A 35 3.84 22.01 -43.36
CA PRO A 35 3.87 23.14 -42.45
C PRO A 35 4.31 24.43 -43.17
N GLY A 36 3.43 25.43 -43.19
CA GLY A 36 3.71 26.79 -43.60
C GLY A 36 4.70 27.52 -42.70
N ARG A 37 5.69 28.12 -43.29
CA ARG A 37 6.65 29.05 -42.70
C ARG A 37 5.92 30.27 -42.15
N ILE A 38 5.99 30.49 -40.86
CA ILE A 38 5.53 31.76 -40.24
C ILE A 38 6.72 32.74 -40.25
N GLN A 39 6.53 33.83 -40.95
CA GLN A 39 7.41 35.03 -40.89
C GLN A 39 7.22 35.73 -39.53
N ASN A 40 8.33 36.06 -38.91
CA ASN A 40 8.39 36.94 -37.75
C ASN A 40 8.10 38.39 -38.17
N ASP A 41 6.98 38.92 -37.71
CA ASP A 41 6.81 40.38 -37.64
C ASP A 41 6.89 40.81 -36.16
N GLY A 42 7.92 41.54 -35.86
CA GLY A 42 8.20 42.10 -34.55
C GLY A 42 7.30 43.28 -34.22
N SER A 43 7.01 43.37 -32.97
CA SER A 43 6.45 44.43 -32.14
C SER A 43 5.11 44.11 -31.47
N GLY A 44 5.19 43.32 -30.43
CA GLY A 44 4.20 43.27 -29.39
C GLY A 44 4.92 43.16 -28.06
N GLY A 45 4.89 44.20 -27.22
CA GLY A 45 5.49 44.20 -25.91
C GLY A 45 4.93 43.00 -25.11
N LYS A 46 5.80 42.04 -24.75
CA LYS A 46 5.46 41.03 -23.78
C LYS A 46 5.14 41.74 -22.47
N GLU A 47 3.87 41.88 -22.14
CA GLU A 47 3.47 42.13 -20.77
C GLU A 47 4.11 41.02 -19.93
N THR A 48 5.16 41.38 -19.20
CA THR A 48 5.78 40.42 -18.26
C THR A 48 4.76 40.17 -17.17
N ALA A 49 4.13 38.97 -17.20
CA ALA A 49 3.17 38.56 -16.21
C ALA A 49 3.77 38.76 -14.79
N VAL A 50 3.11 39.52 -13.96
CA VAL A 50 3.55 39.79 -12.58
C VAL A 50 3.55 38.48 -11.82
N ARG A 51 4.66 38.18 -11.12
CA ARG A 51 4.81 36.94 -10.34
C ARG A 51 5.14 37.26 -8.89
N TYR A 52 4.58 36.49 -8.00
CA TYR A 52 4.98 36.46 -6.60
C TYR A 52 6.01 35.35 -6.37
N THR A 53 7.13 35.69 -5.75
CA THR A 53 8.19 34.74 -5.40
C THR A 53 8.18 34.50 -3.89
N LEU A 54 8.06 33.21 -3.51
CA LEU A 54 8.16 32.70 -2.17
C LEU A 54 9.40 31.80 -2.08
N GLU A 55 10.07 31.83 -0.94
CA GLU A 55 11.31 31.08 -0.74
C GLU A 55 11.31 30.38 0.61
N THR A 56 11.81 29.14 0.59
CA THR A 56 12.16 28.38 1.77
C THR A 56 13.66 28.07 1.81
N LEU A 57 14.10 27.35 2.82
CA LEU A 57 15.49 26.85 2.86
C LEU A 57 15.82 25.91 1.69
N GLY A 58 14.81 25.16 1.18
CA GLY A 58 14.98 24.14 0.16
C GLY A 58 14.55 24.51 -1.24
N GLU A 59 13.72 25.56 -1.41
CA GLU A 59 13.02 25.79 -2.68
C GLU A 59 12.71 27.24 -2.98
N VAL A 60 12.47 27.53 -4.25
CA VAL A 60 11.97 28.80 -4.77
C VAL A 60 10.72 28.51 -5.58
N LEU A 61 9.59 29.12 -5.18
CA LEU A 61 8.29 28.99 -5.82
C LEU A 61 7.90 30.32 -6.47
N GLN A 62 7.35 30.27 -7.69
CA GLN A 62 6.77 31.45 -8.34
C GLN A 62 5.33 31.21 -8.71
N PHE A 63 4.48 32.16 -8.35
CA PHE A 63 3.06 32.13 -8.60
C PHE A 63 2.65 33.28 -9.53
N ASP A 64 1.72 32.98 -10.43
CA ASP A 64 1.09 34.00 -11.25
C ASP A 64 0.22 34.91 -10.37
N ALA A 65 0.48 36.23 -10.43
CA ALA A 65 -0.24 37.20 -9.60
C ALA A 65 -1.71 37.39 -10.02
N SER A 66 -2.10 36.96 -11.21
CA SER A 66 -3.46 37.10 -11.70
C SER A 66 -4.42 36.00 -11.21
N ASN A 67 -3.91 34.79 -10.98
CA ASN A 67 -4.74 33.63 -10.65
C ASN A 67 -4.17 32.73 -9.55
N GLY A 68 -2.99 33.02 -9.00
CA GLY A 68 -2.37 32.22 -7.93
C GLY A 68 -1.83 30.86 -8.36
N GLN A 69 -1.72 30.61 -9.66
CA GLN A 69 -1.17 29.36 -10.21
C GLN A 69 0.33 29.23 -9.92
N LEU A 70 0.79 28.05 -9.46
CA LEU A 70 2.21 27.74 -9.35
C LEU A 70 2.78 27.55 -10.76
N VAL A 71 3.66 28.45 -11.20
CA VAL A 71 4.21 28.47 -12.57
C VAL A 71 5.70 28.14 -12.63
N SER A 72 6.39 28.16 -11.50
CA SER A 72 7.80 27.74 -11.40
C SER A 72 8.08 27.17 -10.03
N TYR A 73 8.79 26.07 -10.00
CA TYR A 73 9.29 25.42 -8.80
C TYR A 73 10.72 24.95 -9.04
N ARG A 74 11.63 25.47 -8.24
CA ARG A 74 13.05 25.10 -8.32
C ARG A 74 13.59 24.69 -6.96
N SER A 75 14.33 23.59 -6.95
CA SER A 75 15.08 23.18 -5.77
C SER A 75 16.38 23.99 -5.63
N ARG A 76 16.72 24.41 -4.42
CA ARG A 76 18.01 25.03 -4.16
C ARG A 76 19.19 24.05 -4.33
N ALA A 77 18.93 22.74 -4.34
CA ALA A 77 19.93 21.73 -4.63
C ALA A 77 20.25 21.62 -6.14
N ALA A 78 19.35 22.09 -7.02
CA ALA A 78 19.50 22.07 -8.48
C ALA A 78 18.77 23.30 -9.06
N THR A 79 19.36 24.49 -8.90
CA THR A 79 18.71 25.79 -9.20
C THR A 79 18.43 26.02 -10.67
N ASP A 80 19.12 25.35 -11.55
CA ASP A 80 18.92 25.36 -13.00
C ASP A 80 17.80 24.42 -13.47
N GLN A 81 17.31 23.53 -12.58
CA GLN A 81 16.26 22.58 -12.89
C GLN A 81 14.88 23.18 -12.59
N GLU A 82 14.05 23.32 -13.62
CA GLU A 82 12.63 23.65 -13.49
C GLU A 82 11.80 22.37 -13.36
N PHE A 83 10.99 22.28 -12.32
CA PHE A 83 10.12 21.14 -12.11
C PHE A 83 8.77 21.27 -12.81
N MET A 84 8.33 22.51 -13.08
CA MET A 84 6.97 22.75 -13.55
C MET A 84 6.85 22.66 -15.08
N ALA A 85 5.76 22.02 -15.51
CA ALA A 85 5.28 22.04 -16.89
C ALA A 85 3.83 22.60 -16.97
N THR A 86 3.49 23.54 -16.08
CA THR A 86 2.15 24.11 -15.94
C THR A 86 1.78 24.91 -17.18
N ALA A 87 0.63 24.62 -17.76
CA ALA A 87 0.03 25.41 -18.82
C ALA A 87 -0.89 26.50 -18.26
N LYS A 88 -1.06 27.61 -18.96
CA LYS A 88 -1.89 28.73 -18.51
C LYS A 88 -3.35 28.34 -18.26
N GLU A 89 -3.85 27.39 -19.01
CA GLU A 89 -5.22 26.85 -18.92
C GLU A 89 -5.41 25.82 -17.80
N ASP A 90 -4.32 25.38 -17.13
CA ASP A 90 -4.45 24.43 -16.04
C ASP A 90 -5.20 25.08 -14.86
N PRO A 91 -6.22 24.40 -14.31
CA PRO A 91 -6.91 24.93 -13.13
C PRO A 91 -6.00 24.91 -11.90
N VAL A 92 -6.23 25.82 -10.97
CA VAL A 92 -5.56 25.86 -9.67
C VAL A 92 -6.18 24.86 -8.71
N PHE A 93 -7.50 24.66 -8.81
CA PHE A 93 -8.27 23.65 -8.09
C PHE A 93 -9.47 23.21 -8.92
N THR A 94 -10.05 22.05 -8.54
CA THR A 94 -11.36 21.63 -9.02
C THR A 94 -12.26 21.24 -7.86
N ILE A 95 -13.59 21.32 -8.04
CA ILE A 95 -14.59 20.93 -7.05
C ILE A 95 -15.54 19.93 -7.71
N ASP A 96 -15.65 18.73 -7.15
CA ASP A 96 -16.68 17.78 -7.53
C ASP A 96 -17.87 17.90 -6.60
N TYR A 97 -19.06 17.93 -7.19
CA TYR A 97 -20.32 18.01 -6.46
C TYR A 97 -21.39 17.13 -7.10
N LEU A 98 -22.43 16.82 -6.37
CA LEU A 98 -23.62 16.15 -6.90
C LEU A 98 -24.69 17.18 -7.24
N ASP A 99 -25.20 17.14 -8.46
CA ASP A 99 -26.35 17.93 -8.88
C ASP A 99 -27.67 17.40 -8.31
N GLU A 100 -28.80 18.05 -8.62
CA GLU A 100 -30.15 17.66 -8.18
C GLU A 100 -30.54 16.24 -8.63
N LYS A 101 -29.94 15.73 -9.71
CA LYS A 101 -30.11 14.36 -10.23
C LYS A 101 -29.13 13.37 -9.60
N ARG A 102 -28.33 13.82 -8.64
CA ARG A 102 -27.25 13.06 -7.99
C ARG A 102 -26.21 12.55 -8.97
N GLU A 103 -25.94 13.31 -10.02
CA GLU A 103 -24.86 13.07 -10.96
C GLU A 103 -23.65 13.94 -10.60
N PHE A 104 -22.46 13.40 -10.79
CA PHE A 104 -21.24 14.16 -10.59
C PHE A 104 -21.13 15.30 -11.60
N ARG A 105 -20.80 16.45 -11.08
CA ARG A 105 -20.45 17.66 -11.84
C ARG A 105 -19.14 18.20 -11.30
N GLN A 106 -18.40 18.85 -12.16
CA GLN A 106 -17.12 19.45 -11.79
C GLN A 106 -17.13 20.96 -12.08
N LEU A 107 -16.62 21.71 -11.13
CA LEU A 107 -16.29 23.13 -11.27
C LEU A 107 -14.78 23.30 -11.21
N THR A 108 -14.28 24.35 -11.85
CA THR A 108 -12.84 24.66 -11.87
C THR A 108 -12.58 26.10 -11.46
N SER A 109 -11.36 26.38 -11.03
CA SER A 109 -10.94 27.76 -10.71
C SER A 109 -11.09 28.74 -11.88
N ALA A 110 -11.05 28.26 -13.13
CA ALA A 110 -11.24 29.09 -14.33
C ALA A 110 -12.67 29.66 -14.45
N GLN A 111 -13.64 29.08 -13.73
CA GLN A 111 -15.05 29.56 -13.71
C GLN A 111 -15.32 30.60 -12.62
N ALA A 112 -14.30 30.99 -11.85
CA ALA A 112 -14.45 32.05 -10.85
C ALA A 112 -14.58 33.42 -11.52
N ARG A 113 -15.57 34.19 -11.12
CA ARG A 113 -15.76 35.58 -11.60
C ARG A 113 -14.94 36.61 -10.83
N GLU A 114 -14.59 36.27 -9.61
CA GLU A 114 -13.80 37.11 -8.72
C GLU A 114 -12.56 36.38 -8.33
N VAL A 115 -11.40 36.94 -8.66
CA VAL A 115 -10.10 36.39 -8.29
C VAL A 115 -9.27 37.50 -7.66
N LYS A 116 -8.77 37.23 -6.46
CA LYS A 116 -7.87 38.15 -5.76
C LYS A 116 -6.67 37.40 -5.24
N VAL A 117 -5.48 37.79 -5.67
CA VAL A 117 -4.21 37.23 -5.21
C VAL A 117 -3.40 38.33 -4.51
N THR A 118 -2.93 38.03 -3.32
CA THR A 118 -2.06 38.93 -2.54
C THR A 118 -0.84 38.14 -2.03
N CYS A 119 0.23 38.85 -1.81
CA CYS A 119 1.42 38.29 -1.19
C CYS A 119 1.94 39.26 -0.14
N ASP A 120 1.80 38.88 1.13
CA ASP A 120 2.18 39.68 2.27
C ASP A 120 3.39 39.08 2.98
N GLY A 121 4.15 39.93 3.69
CA GLY A 121 5.31 39.52 4.44
C GLY A 121 6.61 40.17 3.95
N ASP A 122 7.69 39.84 4.64
CA ASP A 122 9.02 40.37 4.43
C ASP A 122 10.09 39.28 4.32
N GLY A 123 11.33 39.62 4.61
CA GLY A 123 12.47 38.71 4.60
C GLY A 123 12.39 37.57 5.65
N ALA A 124 11.53 37.69 6.68
CA ALA A 124 11.32 36.65 7.68
C ALA A 124 10.35 35.57 7.20
N GLY A 125 9.50 35.89 6.23
CA GLY A 125 8.58 34.93 5.61
C GLY A 125 7.47 35.61 4.82
N LYS A 126 6.97 34.93 3.81
CA LYS A 126 5.89 35.40 2.94
C LYS A 126 4.67 34.49 3.00
N THR A 127 3.52 35.08 2.87
CA THR A 127 2.24 34.37 2.72
C THR A 127 1.53 34.85 1.46
N LEU A 128 1.38 33.94 0.49
CA LEU A 128 0.51 34.16 -0.64
C LEU A 128 -0.89 33.75 -0.24
N THR A 129 -1.89 34.59 -0.53
CA THR A 129 -3.31 34.29 -0.38
C THR A 129 -4.01 34.47 -1.73
N ALA A 130 -4.68 33.43 -2.20
CA ALA A 130 -5.51 33.49 -3.39
C ALA A 130 -6.96 33.16 -3.02
N ALA A 131 -7.88 34.04 -3.39
CA ALA A 131 -9.30 33.92 -3.12
C ALA A 131 -10.10 34.00 -4.43
N PHE A 132 -11.04 33.08 -4.58
CA PHE A 132 -11.90 32.89 -5.74
C PHE A 132 -13.34 32.92 -5.28
N GLY A 133 -14.16 33.75 -5.95
CA GLY A 133 -15.56 33.88 -5.63
C GLY A 133 -16.46 33.75 -6.86
N ARG A 134 -17.77 33.47 -6.58
CA ARG A 134 -18.80 33.28 -7.62
C ARG A 134 -18.38 32.27 -8.70
N ILE A 135 -18.08 31.05 -8.26
CA ILE A 135 -17.62 30.00 -9.17
C ILE A 135 -18.82 29.46 -9.96
N ALA A 136 -18.79 29.60 -11.29
CA ALA A 136 -19.89 29.27 -12.20
C ALA A 136 -21.23 29.90 -11.82
N ASP A 137 -21.19 31.17 -11.37
CA ASP A 137 -22.33 31.96 -10.85
C ASP A 137 -22.95 31.42 -9.55
N LEU A 138 -22.40 30.38 -8.96
CA LEU A 138 -22.81 29.89 -7.64
C LEU A 138 -22.16 30.72 -6.53
N ASP A 139 -22.82 30.84 -5.38
CA ASP A 139 -22.25 31.48 -4.18
C ASP A 139 -21.28 30.49 -3.49
N LEU A 140 -20.22 30.17 -4.23
CA LEU A 140 -19.09 29.34 -3.81
C LEU A 140 -17.84 30.19 -3.78
N ARG A 141 -17.07 30.05 -2.71
CA ARG A 141 -15.78 30.71 -2.53
C ARG A 141 -14.72 29.69 -2.14
N VAL A 142 -13.58 29.73 -2.79
CA VAL A 142 -12.40 28.98 -2.41
C VAL A 142 -11.27 29.92 -2.10
N ALA A 143 -10.60 29.72 -0.99
CA ALA A 143 -9.38 30.43 -0.67
C ALA A 143 -8.27 29.46 -0.29
N PHE A 144 -7.08 29.70 -0.74
CA PHE A 144 -5.91 28.99 -0.25
C PHE A 144 -4.81 29.95 0.18
N GLN A 145 -3.95 29.45 1.04
CA GLN A 145 -2.76 30.17 1.50
C GLN A 145 -1.53 29.30 1.31
N VAL A 146 -0.45 29.90 0.87
CA VAL A 146 0.91 29.31 0.81
C VAL A 146 1.80 30.12 1.70
N LYS A 147 2.34 29.49 2.74
CA LYS A 147 3.32 30.10 3.67
C LYS A 147 4.69 29.53 3.37
N ALA A 148 5.66 30.40 3.15
CA ALA A 148 7.05 30.05 2.98
C ALA A 148 7.94 30.91 3.85
N ARG A 149 8.88 30.28 4.55
CA ARG A 149 9.87 30.95 5.40
C ARG A 149 11.27 30.49 5.01
N PRO A 150 12.22 31.43 4.82
CA PRO A 150 13.59 31.07 4.47
C PRO A 150 14.30 30.16 5.49
N THR A 151 13.79 30.05 6.71
CA THR A 151 14.32 29.18 7.78
C THR A 151 13.69 27.79 7.82
N GLU A 152 12.60 27.58 7.08
CA GLU A 152 11.88 26.29 7.01
C GLU A 152 12.23 25.55 5.72
N LYS A 153 12.27 24.23 5.76
CA LYS A 153 12.60 23.42 4.59
C LYS A 153 11.50 23.40 3.54
N PHE A 154 10.21 23.53 3.96
CA PHE A 154 9.05 23.29 3.13
C PHE A 154 8.07 24.44 3.20
N SER A 155 7.35 24.67 2.11
CA SER A 155 6.17 25.53 2.10
C SER A 155 4.96 24.78 2.66
N ARG A 156 4.08 25.51 3.35
CA ARG A 156 2.86 24.99 3.96
C ARG A 156 1.62 25.60 3.31
N TRP A 157 0.72 24.72 2.86
CA TRP A 157 -0.44 25.11 2.08
C TRP A 157 -1.71 24.76 2.85
N SER A 158 -2.70 25.63 2.80
CA SER A 158 -4.01 25.40 3.40
C SER A 158 -5.13 25.80 2.46
N LEU A 159 -6.28 25.16 2.58
CA LEU A 159 -7.44 25.33 1.73
C LEU A 159 -8.68 25.64 2.59
N THR A 160 -9.50 26.56 2.14
CA THR A 160 -10.82 26.90 2.72
C THR A 160 -11.86 26.91 1.60
N LEU A 161 -12.97 26.21 1.80
CA LEU A 161 -14.17 26.29 0.97
C LEU A 161 -15.28 26.93 1.78
N THR A 162 -15.98 27.92 1.19
CA THR A 162 -17.25 28.47 1.67
C THR A 162 -18.33 28.13 0.64
N ASN A 163 -19.35 27.43 1.07
CA ASN A 163 -20.47 26.99 0.25
C ASN A 163 -21.76 27.63 0.78
N ASP A 164 -22.20 28.66 0.13
CA ASP A 164 -23.51 29.33 0.43
C ASP A 164 -24.53 29.02 -0.69
N ALA A 165 -24.12 28.25 -1.72
CA ALA A 165 -24.97 27.78 -2.81
C ALA A 165 -25.84 26.57 -2.45
N GLY A 166 -25.61 25.91 -1.32
CA GLY A 166 -26.36 24.73 -0.87
C GLY A 166 -26.14 23.45 -1.66
N ILE A 167 -25.09 23.37 -2.50
CA ILE A 167 -24.77 22.15 -3.27
C ILE A 167 -24.02 21.13 -2.41
N GLN A 168 -24.19 19.83 -2.72
CA GLN A 168 -23.45 18.77 -2.04
C GLN A 168 -22.04 18.62 -2.66
N VAL A 169 -21.05 19.29 -2.05
CA VAL A 169 -19.65 19.14 -2.45
C VAL A 169 -19.13 17.79 -1.98
N VAL A 170 -18.56 16.99 -2.89
CA VAL A 170 -18.01 15.65 -2.63
C VAL A 170 -16.50 15.73 -2.37
N SER A 171 -15.80 16.48 -3.21
CA SER A 171 -14.35 16.66 -3.06
C SER A 171 -13.89 18.04 -3.54
N VAL A 172 -12.75 18.47 -3.00
CA VAL A 172 -11.98 19.59 -3.54
C VAL A 172 -10.58 19.08 -3.84
N GLN A 173 -10.16 19.18 -5.10
CA GLN A 173 -8.81 18.76 -5.51
C GLN A 173 -7.88 19.98 -5.47
N PHE A 174 -6.86 19.89 -4.64
CA PHE A 174 -5.85 20.93 -4.42
C PHE A 174 -4.69 20.38 -3.57
N PRO A 175 -3.44 20.75 -3.79
CA PRO A 175 -2.95 21.52 -4.94
C PRO A 175 -2.82 20.66 -6.20
N PHE A 176 -2.65 21.32 -7.33
CA PHE A 176 -2.16 20.69 -8.54
C PHE A 176 -0.72 21.13 -8.82
N VAL A 177 0.17 20.15 -8.93
CA VAL A 177 1.58 20.34 -9.24
C VAL A 177 1.86 19.58 -10.51
N VAL A 178 1.94 20.27 -11.64
CA VAL A 178 2.21 19.65 -12.95
C VAL A 178 3.71 19.60 -13.16
N CYS A 179 4.31 18.46 -12.86
CA CYS A 179 5.74 18.23 -13.00
C CYS A 179 6.11 17.88 -14.43
N ALA A 180 7.18 18.46 -14.95
CA ALA A 180 7.72 18.09 -16.26
C ALA A 180 8.11 16.60 -16.31
N PHE A 181 7.88 15.94 -17.45
CA PHE A 181 8.37 14.57 -17.66
C PHE A 181 9.90 14.52 -17.67
N GLU A 182 10.53 15.56 -18.12
CA GLU A 182 11.98 15.65 -18.29
C GLU A 182 12.55 16.62 -17.26
N LEU A 183 12.87 16.09 -16.08
CA LEU A 183 13.57 16.85 -15.06
C LEU A 183 15.07 16.89 -15.38
N GLY A 184 15.56 18.01 -15.90
CA GLY A 184 16.99 18.20 -16.15
C GLY A 184 17.47 17.98 -17.57
N GLY A 185 16.59 17.56 -18.50
CA GLY A 185 16.88 17.44 -19.92
C GLY A 185 16.46 16.12 -20.58
N LEU A 186 16.56 16.10 -21.92
CA LEU A 186 16.21 14.94 -22.75
C LEU A 186 17.04 13.70 -22.35
N GLY A 187 16.36 12.65 -21.94
CA GLY A 187 16.95 11.33 -21.68
C GLY A 187 17.36 11.06 -20.24
N GLU A 188 17.16 11.98 -19.30
CA GLU A 188 17.37 11.72 -17.88
C GLU A 188 16.22 10.87 -17.31
N SER A 189 16.59 9.84 -16.52
CA SER A 189 15.62 9.01 -15.81
C SER A 189 14.97 9.79 -14.69
N VAL A 190 13.65 9.71 -14.59
CA VAL A 190 12.89 10.19 -13.45
C VAL A 190 12.26 9.02 -12.69
N SER A 191 12.00 9.23 -11.43
CA SER A 191 11.41 8.21 -10.55
C SER A 191 10.23 8.79 -9.81
N LEU A 192 9.19 7.96 -9.64
CA LEU A 192 7.98 8.27 -8.89
C LEU A 192 7.80 7.24 -7.77
N VAL A 193 7.61 7.72 -6.55
CA VAL A 193 7.27 6.88 -5.38
C VAL A 193 5.77 6.94 -5.15
N LEU A 194 5.14 5.78 -5.11
CA LEU A 194 3.73 5.61 -4.76
C LEU A 194 3.63 4.79 -3.47
N PRO A 195 2.96 5.30 -2.43
CA PRO A 195 2.70 4.55 -1.20
C PRO A 195 1.54 3.57 -1.40
N SER A 196 1.72 2.60 -2.30
CA SER A 196 0.73 1.58 -2.63
C SER A 196 0.85 0.38 -1.71
N MET A 197 -0.28 -0.13 -1.22
CA MET A 197 -0.31 -1.32 -0.37
C MET A 197 0.12 -2.60 -1.08
N TYR A 198 -0.21 -2.74 -2.37
CA TYR A 198 -0.05 -4.00 -3.11
C TYR A 198 1.38 -4.50 -3.24
N ASP A 199 2.35 -3.63 -3.09
CA ASP A 199 3.76 -3.96 -3.26
C ASP A 199 4.64 -3.47 -2.10
N SER A 200 4.06 -3.23 -0.93
CA SER A 200 4.74 -2.56 0.19
C SER A 200 5.26 -1.15 -0.14
N GLY A 201 5.00 -0.67 -1.32
CA GLY A 201 5.43 0.56 -1.94
C GLY A 201 5.96 0.31 -3.34
N ARG A 202 5.73 1.25 -4.24
CA ARG A 202 6.12 1.14 -5.64
C ARG A 202 7.01 2.28 -6.07
N LEU A 203 8.11 1.91 -6.73
CA LEU A 203 8.98 2.83 -7.43
C LEU A 203 8.81 2.65 -8.92
N ILE A 204 8.34 3.70 -9.59
CA ILE A 204 8.21 3.73 -11.04
C ILE A 204 9.40 4.50 -11.59
N ARG A 205 10.29 3.81 -12.28
CA ARG A 205 11.42 4.41 -13.00
C ARG A 205 11.03 4.64 -14.44
N HIS A 206 11.33 5.81 -14.93
CA HIS A 206 10.84 6.26 -16.18
C HIS A 206 11.91 6.99 -16.98
N ALA A 207 12.13 6.52 -18.21
CA ALA A 207 12.80 7.33 -19.22
C ALA A 207 11.71 8.13 -19.95
N PRO A 208 11.85 9.46 -20.08
CA PRO A 208 10.86 10.27 -20.76
C PRO A 208 10.58 9.72 -22.16
N PRO A 209 9.31 9.63 -22.60
CA PRO A 209 8.98 9.18 -23.94
C PRO A 209 9.57 10.15 -24.96
N LYS A 210 10.18 9.64 -26.00
CA LYS A 210 10.71 10.44 -27.11
C LYS A 210 9.62 11.23 -27.86
N THR A 211 8.36 10.96 -27.59
CA THR A 211 7.20 11.62 -28.18
C THR A 211 6.06 11.60 -27.17
N GLY A 212 5.58 12.71 -26.70
CA GLY A 212 4.40 12.99 -25.86
C GLY A 212 3.33 11.91 -25.54
N ALA A 213 3.69 10.64 -25.61
CA ALA A 213 2.82 9.51 -25.35
C ALA A 213 2.71 9.24 -23.84
N ALA A 214 1.59 8.66 -23.43
CA ALA A 214 1.29 8.27 -22.06
C ALA A 214 2.43 7.48 -21.44
N VAL A 215 2.83 7.91 -20.24
CA VAL A 215 4.06 7.48 -19.60
C VAL A 215 3.93 6.12 -18.96
N ILE A 216 2.78 5.74 -18.41
CA ILE A 216 2.57 4.45 -17.74
C ILE A 216 1.07 4.04 -17.75
N ASP A 217 0.69 2.86 -18.27
CA ASP A 217 -0.69 2.32 -18.30
C ASP A 217 -0.92 1.33 -17.14
N ARG A 218 -2.00 1.43 -16.40
CA ARG A 218 -2.29 0.62 -15.22
C ARG A 218 -2.44 -0.87 -15.56
N GLU A 219 -3.01 -1.22 -16.70
CA GLU A 219 -3.05 -2.59 -17.23
C GLU A 219 -1.79 -2.98 -18.02
N ARG A 220 -1.07 -1.99 -18.51
CA ARG A 220 0.17 -2.09 -19.30
C ARG A 220 1.30 -1.28 -18.69
N GLY A 221 1.04 -0.68 -17.50
CA GLY A 221 1.89 0.22 -16.77
C GLY A 221 1.72 1.70 -17.11
N SER A 222 0.59 2.20 -17.56
CA SER A 222 0.36 3.64 -17.71
C SER A 222 -0.46 4.23 -16.58
N LEU A 223 -0.15 5.46 -16.25
CA LEU A 223 -0.98 6.26 -15.36
C LEU A 223 -2.27 6.69 -16.08
N PRO A 224 -3.40 6.80 -15.36
CA PRO A 224 -4.62 7.29 -15.95
C PRO A 224 -4.44 8.72 -16.47
N ASN A 225 -5.16 9.04 -17.55
CA ASN A 225 -5.22 10.41 -18.04
C ASN A 225 -5.96 11.30 -17.03
N ASP A 226 -5.56 12.56 -16.99
CA ASP A 226 -6.23 13.58 -16.18
C ASP A 226 -7.59 13.92 -16.81
N SER A 227 -8.65 13.44 -16.18
CA SER A 227 -10.04 13.68 -16.55
C SER A 227 -10.88 13.90 -15.30
N ALA A 228 -12.06 14.48 -15.46
CA ALA A 228 -12.98 14.67 -14.33
C ALA A 228 -13.27 13.35 -13.60
N ASP A 229 -13.52 12.27 -14.36
CA ASP A 229 -13.86 10.97 -13.79
C ASP A 229 -12.72 10.33 -12.98
N ALA A 230 -11.47 10.72 -13.23
CA ALA A 230 -10.31 10.22 -12.50
C ALA A 230 -10.32 10.60 -11.00
N TRP A 231 -11.15 11.55 -10.61
CA TRP A 231 -11.23 12.10 -9.25
C TRP A 231 -12.47 11.65 -8.47
N HIS A 232 -13.43 11.02 -9.12
CA HIS A 232 -14.64 10.54 -8.45
C HIS A 232 -14.35 9.32 -7.57
N MET A 233 -14.91 9.31 -6.37
CA MET A 233 -14.88 8.18 -5.45
C MET A 233 -16.29 7.67 -5.24
N THR A 234 -16.65 6.61 -5.97
CA THR A 234 -17.97 5.98 -5.90
C THR A 234 -17.93 4.59 -5.28
N SER A 235 -16.79 3.94 -5.31
CA SER A 235 -16.57 2.56 -4.82
C SER A 235 -15.09 2.32 -4.53
N GLY A 236 -14.78 1.17 -3.96
CA GLY A 236 -13.41 0.72 -3.73
C GLY A 236 -12.69 1.39 -2.57
N THR A 237 -11.43 1.10 -2.44
CA THR A 237 -10.57 1.46 -1.31
C THR A 237 -9.31 2.25 -1.69
N ASP A 238 -9.21 2.69 -2.97
CA ASP A 238 -8.06 3.50 -3.48
C ASP A 238 -8.07 4.92 -2.89
N HIS A 239 -7.94 5.00 -1.59
CA HIS A 239 -7.87 6.24 -0.84
C HIS A 239 -6.96 6.09 0.37
N TYR A 240 -6.66 7.20 1.03
CA TYR A 240 -6.05 7.27 2.35
C TYR A 240 -7.11 7.71 3.37
N PRO A 241 -7.23 7.11 4.53
CA PRO A 241 -6.69 5.79 4.90
C PRO A 241 -7.31 4.66 4.07
N GLY A 242 -6.50 3.73 3.58
CA GLY A 242 -6.93 2.64 2.70
C GLY A 242 -5.77 2.04 1.92
N GLU A 243 -5.97 1.80 0.63
CA GLU A 243 -4.92 1.28 -0.27
C GLU A 243 -3.71 2.21 -0.41
N GLN A 244 -3.87 3.48 -0.06
CA GLN A 244 -2.75 4.41 0.06
C GLN A 244 -2.20 4.34 1.47
N LEU A 245 -1.00 3.74 1.62
CA LEU A 245 -0.38 3.42 2.91
C LEU A 245 0.08 4.65 3.71
N ALA A 246 0.41 5.74 3.01
CA ALA A 246 0.98 6.94 3.57
C ALA A 246 0.53 8.17 2.77
N GLN A 247 0.68 9.36 3.35
CA GLN A 247 0.10 10.60 2.82
C GLN A 247 1.11 11.42 2.02
N PHE A 248 1.98 10.80 1.20
CA PHE A 248 2.96 11.53 0.42
C PHE A 248 3.20 10.94 -0.96
N LEU A 249 3.71 11.80 -1.85
CA LEU A 249 4.24 11.47 -3.17
C LEU A 249 5.65 12.06 -3.28
N ALA A 250 6.53 11.37 -4.00
CA ALA A 250 7.85 11.90 -4.34
C ALA A 250 8.15 11.65 -5.82
N TYR A 251 8.60 12.71 -6.52
CA TYR A 251 8.98 12.65 -7.92
C TYR A 251 10.35 13.29 -8.09
N TYR A 252 11.33 12.56 -8.61
CA TYR A 252 12.73 12.94 -8.53
C TYR A 252 13.60 12.39 -9.67
N ASN A 253 14.76 13.00 -9.86
CA ASN A 253 15.90 12.48 -10.61
C ASN A 253 17.16 12.46 -9.72
N ASP A 254 18.33 12.21 -10.32
CA ASP A 254 19.61 12.12 -9.58
C ASP A 254 20.05 13.45 -8.93
N ARG A 255 19.47 14.59 -9.32
CA ARG A 255 19.85 15.92 -8.88
C ARG A 255 18.99 16.44 -7.75
N ALA A 256 17.68 16.32 -7.89
CA ALA A 256 16.71 16.79 -6.91
C ALA A 256 15.34 16.13 -7.10
N GLY A 257 14.51 16.19 -6.06
CA GLY A 257 13.13 15.72 -6.06
C GLY A 257 12.17 16.72 -5.46
N ILE A 258 10.90 16.59 -5.87
CA ILE A 258 9.75 17.26 -5.27
C ILE A 258 9.03 16.28 -4.35
N TYR A 259 8.63 16.75 -3.19
CA TYR A 259 7.90 16.03 -2.14
C TYR A 259 6.58 16.75 -1.90
N LEU A 260 5.46 16.04 -2.05
CA LEU A 260 4.11 16.52 -1.76
C LEU A 260 3.48 15.62 -0.72
N ALA A 261 3.01 16.17 0.39
CA ALA A 261 2.39 15.40 1.47
C ALA A 261 1.25 16.15 2.15
N CYS A 262 0.41 15.39 2.87
CA CYS A 262 -0.53 15.92 3.85
C CYS A 262 -0.05 15.57 5.26
N GLU A 263 0.02 16.55 6.16
CA GLU A 263 0.34 16.33 7.57
C GLU A 263 -0.96 16.21 8.40
N ASP A 264 -1.80 15.25 8.02
CA ASP A 264 -3.09 15.00 8.70
C ASP A 264 -2.94 13.92 9.78
N THR A 265 -3.27 14.28 11.02
CA THR A 265 -3.22 13.38 12.19
C THR A 265 -4.56 12.77 12.56
N ASP A 266 -5.62 13.11 11.82
CA ASP A 266 -7.00 12.74 12.17
C ASP A 266 -7.64 11.74 11.20
N GLY A 267 -6.91 11.32 10.15
CA GLY A 267 -7.38 10.30 9.20
C GLY A 267 -8.52 10.78 8.30
N HIS A 268 -8.49 12.04 7.85
CA HIS A 268 -9.44 12.51 6.85
C HIS A 268 -9.22 11.78 5.52
N VAL A 269 -10.32 11.41 4.88
CA VAL A 269 -10.27 10.70 3.61
C VAL A 269 -9.75 11.62 2.50
N LYS A 270 -8.76 11.15 1.78
CA LYS A 270 -8.17 11.83 0.62
C LYS A 270 -7.63 10.83 -0.40
N GLN A 271 -7.39 11.28 -1.61
CA GLN A 271 -6.63 10.52 -2.61
C GLN A 271 -5.42 11.33 -3.07
N LEU A 272 -4.26 10.70 -3.02
CA LEU A 272 -3.06 11.18 -3.66
C LEU A 272 -3.07 10.65 -5.09
N LYS A 273 -3.18 11.53 -6.06
CA LYS A 273 -3.31 11.16 -7.47
C LYS A 273 -2.07 11.54 -8.26
N VAL A 274 -1.68 10.64 -9.15
CA VAL A 274 -0.68 10.92 -10.18
C VAL A 274 -1.32 10.62 -11.53
N LEU A 275 -1.44 11.62 -12.35
CA LEU A 275 -2.17 11.56 -13.60
C LEU A 275 -1.31 12.06 -14.76
N ASN A 276 -1.48 11.44 -15.93
CA ASN A 276 -0.88 11.95 -17.16
C ASN A 276 -1.50 13.30 -17.55
N ARG A 277 -0.68 14.30 -17.65
CA ARG A 277 -1.05 15.65 -18.11
C ARG A 277 0.07 16.17 -19.04
N PRO A 278 0.17 15.66 -20.29
CA PRO A 278 1.23 16.08 -21.19
C PRO A 278 1.32 17.61 -21.30
N PRO A 279 2.55 18.18 -21.27
CA PRO A 279 3.85 17.51 -21.32
C PRO A 279 4.43 17.07 -19.95
N GLY A 280 3.59 16.80 -18.94
CA GLY A 280 4.03 16.43 -17.60
C GLY A 280 3.10 15.46 -16.88
N LEU A 281 3.40 15.25 -15.61
CA LEU A 281 2.56 14.53 -14.64
C LEU A 281 1.89 15.53 -13.72
N ARG A 282 0.59 15.39 -13.50
CA ARG A 282 -0.09 16.10 -12.41
C ARG A 282 -0.02 15.29 -11.13
N LEU A 283 0.66 15.83 -10.14
CA LEU A 283 0.55 15.40 -8.75
C LEU A 283 -0.55 16.23 -8.11
N GLY A 284 -1.46 15.59 -7.40
CA GLY A 284 -2.57 16.29 -6.78
C GLY A 284 -3.17 15.54 -5.60
N VAL A 285 -3.96 16.26 -4.80
CA VAL A 285 -4.68 15.69 -3.67
C VAL A 285 -6.16 16.01 -3.81
N ALA A 286 -7.00 14.99 -3.78
CA ALA A 286 -8.45 15.16 -3.62
C ALA A 286 -8.80 15.01 -2.14
N HIS A 287 -9.39 16.05 -1.55
CA HIS A 287 -9.86 16.09 -0.17
C HIS A 287 -11.35 15.78 -0.15
N PHE A 288 -11.72 14.63 0.39
CA PHE A 288 -13.10 14.15 0.38
C PHE A 288 -13.84 14.44 1.67
N GLY A 289 -15.13 14.66 1.51
CA GLY A 289 -16.12 14.66 2.58
C GLY A 289 -16.04 15.80 3.56
N ASP A 290 -17.05 15.82 4.43
CA ASP A 290 -17.21 16.81 5.49
C ASP A 290 -17.28 18.28 5.00
N TRP A 291 -17.46 18.49 3.68
CA TRP A 291 -17.69 19.82 3.13
C TRP A 291 -19.10 20.26 3.47
N PRO A 292 -19.28 21.47 4.04
CA PRO A 292 -20.59 21.91 4.44
C PRO A 292 -21.47 22.23 3.22
N ASN A 293 -22.78 21.95 3.33
CA ASN A 293 -23.74 22.39 2.33
C ASN A 293 -24.03 23.91 2.48
N HIS A 294 -23.82 24.46 3.69
CA HIS A 294 -23.87 25.88 3.97
C HIS A 294 -22.78 26.27 4.97
N GLY A 295 -22.09 27.37 4.71
CA GLY A 295 -21.03 27.87 5.56
C GLY A 295 -19.62 27.55 5.07
N SER A 296 -18.63 27.71 5.95
CA SER A 296 -17.22 27.65 5.61
C SER A 296 -16.49 26.56 6.37
N ARG A 297 -15.59 25.86 5.67
CA ARG A 297 -14.65 24.92 6.27
C ARG A 297 -13.25 25.14 5.73
N ARG A 298 -12.30 25.19 6.63
CA ARG A 298 -10.86 25.10 6.35
C ARG A 298 -10.36 23.68 6.65
N LEU A 299 -9.46 23.16 5.85
CA LEU A 299 -8.73 21.95 6.20
C LEU A 299 -7.97 22.18 7.51
N ASN A 300 -8.06 21.23 8.43
CA ASN A 300 -7.43 21.29 9.75
C ASN A 300 -6.01 20.73 9.77
N TYR A 301 -5.44 20.45 8.61
CA TYR A 301 -4.06 19.99 8.41
C TYR A 301 -3.39 20.78 7.29
N ASP A 302 -2.08 20.80 7.33
CA ASP A 302 -1.28 21.41 6.28
C ASP A 302 -1.00 20.43 5.14
N ILE A 303 -1.03 20.93 3.93
CA ILE A 303 -0.43 20.28 2.77
C ILE A 303 0.99 20.84 2.68
N VAL A 304 1.97 19.97 2.51
CA VAL A 304 3.39 20.32 2.51
C VAL A 304 3.98 20.05 1.15
N LEU A 305 4.61 21.08 0.58
CA LEU A 305 5.39 20.95 -0.64
C LEU A 305 6.84 21.30 -0.33
N GLY A 306 7.77 20.51 -0.86
CA GLY A 306 9.18 20.73 -0.61
C GLY A 306 10.09 20.02 -1.59
N SER A 307 11.39 20.27 -1.46
CA SER A 307 12.40 19.56 -2.25
C SER A 307 13.33 18.72 -1.38
N PHE A 308 13.90 17.70 -2.00
CA PHE A 308 14.91 16.85 -1.39
C PHE A 308 15.99 16.49 -2.40
N ARG A 309 17.08 15.93 -1.89
CA ARG A 309 18.18 15.39 -2.70
C ARG A 309 18.39 13.94 -2.32
N GLY A 310 18.72 13.12 -3.31
CA GLY A 310 18.96 11.71 -3.12
C GLY A 310 17.93 10.84 -3.83
N ASP A 311 17.55 9.72 -3.23
CA ASP A 311 16.63 8.74 -3.79
C ASP A 311 15.32 8.63 -2.98
N TRP A 312 14.56 7.57 -3.25
CA TRP A 312 13.28 7.35 -2.58
C TRP A 312 13.39 7.22 -1.05
N TYR A 313 14.52 6.71 -0.52
CA TYR A 313 14.74 6.66 0.94
C TYR A 313 14.79 8.06 1.55
N ASP A 314 15.44 9.00 0.86
CA ASP A 314 15.56 10.38 1.36
C ASP A 314 14.21 11.11 1.32
N GLY A 315 13.40 10.88 0.28
CA GLY A 315 12.04 11.40 0.21
C GLY A 315 11.11 10.77 1.27
N ALA A 316 11.20 9.46 1.47
CA ALA A 316 10.42 8.74 2.48
C ALA A 316 10.85 9.09 3.91
N GLU A 317 12.13 9.42 4.15
CA GLU A 317 12.62 9.84 5.47
C GLU A 317 11.98 11.13 5.95
N ILE A 318 11.66 12.06 5.04
CA ILE A 318 10.94 13.29 5.38
C ILE A 318 9.58 12.94 5.99
N TYR A 319 8.84 12.05 5.32
CA TYR A 319 7.54 11.59 5.80
C TYR A 319 7.65 10.80 7.10
N ARG A 320 8.58 9.84 7.17
CA ARG A 320 8.82 9.03 8.37
C ARG A 320 9.14 9.89 9.59
N ALA A 321 10.02 10.89 9.43
CA ALA A 321 10.38 11.80 10.51
C ALA A 321 9.20 12.59 11.06
N TRP A 322 8.19 12.89 10.25
CA TRP A 322 6.94 13.47 10.69
C TRP A 322 6.03 12.42 11.33
N SER A 323 5.78 11.31 10.64
CA SER A 323 4.83 10.27 11.02
C SER A 323 5.17 9.61 12.36
N LEU A 324 6.45 9.34 12.62
CA LEU A 324 6.89 8.72 13.88
C LEU A 324 6.82 9.64 15.11
N ARG A 325 6.45 10.90 14.94
CA ARG A 325 6.15 11.81 16.07
C ARG A 325 4.65 11.86 16.40
N GLN A 326 3.81 11.15 15.64
CA GLN A 326 2.38 11.22 15.81
C GLN A 326 1.86 10.15 16.80
N LYS A 327 0.58 10.29 17.17
CA LYS A 327 -0.09 9.45 18.21
C LYS A 327 -0.09 7.94 17.90
N TRP A 328 0.06 7.54 16.65
CA TRP A 328 0.05 6.14 16.22
C TRP A 328 1.40 5.44 16.34
N ALA A 329 2.47 6.18 16.49
CA ALA A 329 3.82 5.64 16.44
C ALA A 329 4.28 5.11 17.79
N THR A 330 3.82 3.91 18.14
CA THR A 330 4.30 3.20 19.33
C THR A 330 5.24 2.07 18.91
N PRO A 331 6.54 2.13 19.25
CA PRO A 331 7.47 1.05 18.94
C PRO A 331 7.06 -0.30 19.53
N LEU A 332 7.23 -1.38 18.78
CA LEU A 332 6.83 -2.74 19.17
C LEU A 332 7.35 -3.18 20.55
N HIS A 333 8.59 -2.81 20.90
CA HIS A 333 9.15 -3.14 22.22
C HIS A 333 8.48 -2.42 23.41
N LYS A 334 7.58 -1.45 23.12
CA LYS A 334 6.76 -0.74 24.11
C LYS A 334 5.29 -1.11 24.05
N ARG A 335 4.87 -1.85 23.03
CA ARG A 335 3.49 -2.29 22.86
C ARG A 335 3.19 -3.45 23.79
N THR A 336 2.15 -3.31 24.61
CA THR A 336 1.68 -4.34 25.55
C THR A 336 0.55 -5.20 25.01
N ASP A 337 0.00 -4.82 23.87
CA ASP A 337 -1.09 -5.50 23.16
C ASP A 337 -0.62 -6.53 22.13
N VAL A 338 0.69 -6.58 21.84
CA VAL A 338 1.27 -7.59 20.96
C VAL A 338 1.70 -8.82 21.76
N PRO A 339 1.13 -10.01 21.50
CA PRO A 339 1.40 -11.17 22.31
C PRO A 339 2.81 -11.74 22.08
N THR A 340 3.36 -12.37 23.11
CA THR A 340 4.72 -12.93 23.05
C THR A 340 4.91 -13.98 21.98
N TRP A 341 3.89 -14.79 21.69
CA TRP A 341 3.97 -15.81 20.65
C TRP A 341 4.24 -15.20 19.27
N LEU A 342 3.67 -14.02 18.98
CA LEU A 342 3.89 -13.30 17.73
C LEU A 342 5.29 -12.64 17.70
N LEU A 343 5.72 -12.08 18.85
CA LEU A 343 7.07 -11.55 19.03
C LEU A 343 8.17 -12.62 18.97
N ASP A 344 7.81 -13.90 19.11
CA ASP A 344 8.72 -15.02 18.90
C ASP A 344 8.86 -15.43 17.44
N SER A 345 8.21 -14.72 16.54
CA SER A 345 8.32 -14.89 15.09
C SER A 345 8.10 -16.35 14.63
N PRO A 346 6.88 -16.89 14.81
CA PRO A 346 6.54 -18.22 14.27
C PRO A 346 6.56 -18.18 12.74
N VAL A 347 6.78 -19.33 12.10
CA VAL A 347 6.62 -19.42 10.64
C VAL A 347 5.13 -19.38 10.30
N HIS A 348 4.73 -18.49 9.41
CA HIS A 348 3.34 -18.38 8.98
C HIS A 348 3.04 -19.39 7.88
N VAL A 349 1.93 -20.14 8.04
CA VAL A 349 1.51 -21.17 7.08
C VAL A 349 0.06 -20.94 6.70
N SER A 350 -0.18 -20.62 5.44
CA SER A 350 -1.54 -20.51 4.92
C SER A 350 -2.06 -21.87 4.48
N VAL A 351 -3.24 -22.23 4.93
CA VAL A 351 -3.95 -23.47 4.59
C VAL A 351 -5.24 -23.11 3.85
N HIS A 352 -5.41 -23.70 2.67
CA HIS A 352 -6.58 -23.46 1.82
C HIS A 352 -7.40 -24.75 1.73
N PRO A 353 -8.33 -25.00 2.67
CA PRO A 353 -9.17 -26.20 2.67
C PRO A 353 -10.12 -26.29 1.49
N GLU A 354 -10.50 -25.16 0.94
CA GLU A 354 -11.34 -25.06 -0.24
C GLU A 354 -10.87 -23.91 -1.14
N TRP A 355 -10.99 -24.15 -2.42
CA TRP A 355 -10.85 -23.10 -3.41
C TRP A 355 -11.76 -23.32 -4.62
N ASP A 356 -12.55 -22.33 -4.95
CA ASP A 356 -13.37 -22.28 -6.15
C ASP A 356 -13.14 -20.93 -6.88
N ALA A 357 -12.21 -20.96 -7.81
CA ALA A 357 -11.91 -19.80 -8.67
C ALA A 357 -12.82 -19.73 -9.90
N ASP A 358 -13.67 -20.72 -10.12
CA ASP A 358 -14.51 -20.83 -11.33
C ASP A 358 -15.93 -21.24 -10.95
N LEU A 359 -16.80 -20.25 -10.79
CA LEU A 359 -18.23 -20.45 -10.47
C LEU A 359 -18.97 -21.33 -11.48
N SER A 360 -18.39 -21.61 -12.65
CA SER A 360 -18.94 -22.51 -13.66
C SER A 360 -18.64 -23.99 -13.39
N LYS A 361 -17.79 -24.29 -12.38
CA LYS A 361 -17.36 -25.63 -12.03
C LYS A 361 -17.83 -26.00 -10.62
N PRO A 362 -18.01 -27.30 -10.35
CA PRO A 362 -18.25 -27.77 -9.00
C PRO A 362 -17.07 -27.39 -8.09
N THR A 363 -17.38 -26.95 -6.88
CA THR A 363 -16.39 -26.71 -5.83
C THR A 363 -15.55 -27.97 -5.57
N VAL A 364 -14.23 -27.83 -5.59
CA VAL A 364 -13.31 -28.91 -5.26
C VAL A 364 -13.05 -28.91 -3.76
N ILE A 365 -13.42 -29.98 -3.10
CA ILE A 365 -13.12 -30.20 -1.68
C ILE A 365 -11.86 -31.04 -1.57
N PRO A 366 -10.72 -30.48 -1.13
CA PRO A 366 -9.47 -31.21 -1.04
C PRO A 366 -9.53 -32.25 0.07
N LYS A 367 -9.34 -33.52 -0.30
CA LYS A 367 -9.38 -34.65 0.63
C LYS A 367 -8.21 -34.64 1.62
N GLU A 368 -7.13 -33.95 1.27
CA GLU A 368 -5.90 -33.81 2.04
C GLU A 368 -6.10 -32.93 3.28
N PHE A 369 -6.99 -31.95 3.21
CA PHE A 369 -7.19 -30.95 4.26
C PHE A 369 -8.48 -31.16 5.07
N LEU A 370 -9.40 -32.01 4.60
CA LEU A 370 -10.70 -32.19 5.24
C LEU A 370 -10.98 -33.65 5.61
N PRO A 371 -11.53 -33.91 6.80
CA PRO A 371 -11.81 -32.97 7.88
C PRO A 371 -10.54 -32.23 8.34
N PHE A 372 -10.68 -31.07 8.98
CA PHE A 372 -9.58 -30.14 9.24
C PHE A 372 -8.39 -30.73 10.00
N GLU A 373 -8.61 -31.75 10.85
CA GLU A 373 -7.52 -32.44 11.57
C GLU A 373 -6.49 -33.09 10.66
N LYS A 374 -6.82 -33.37 9.42
CA LYS A 374 -5.86 -33.91 8.42
C LYS A 374 -4.74 -32.90 8.11
N CYS A 375 -4.93 -31.60 8.36
CA CYS A 375 -3.88 -30.61 8.23
C CYS A 375 -2.79 -30.81 9.27
N ILE A 376 -3.08 -31.34 10.45
CA ILE A 376 -2.10 -31.45 11.55
C ILE A 376 -0.85 -32.24 11.17
N PRO A 377 -0.93 -33.48 10.64
CA PRO A 377 0.28 -34.22 10.27
C PRO A 377 1.06 -33.57 9.08
N LEU A 378 0.38 -32.78 8.23
CA LEU A 378 1.04 -32.03 7.17
C LEU A 378 1.80 -30.82 7.75
N LEU A 379 1.19 -30.15 8.72
CA LEU A 379 1.80 -29.03 9.46
C LEU A 379 2.97 -29.51 10.33
N GLU A 380 2.91 -30.72 10.91
CA GLU A 380 4.02 -31.33 11.65
C GLU A 380 5.25 -31.48 10.75
N LYS A 381 5.08 -31.95 9.51
CA LYS A 381 6.20 -32.05 8.55
C LYS A 381 6.83 -30.67 8.29
N ILE A 382 6.02 -29.61 8.16
CA ILE A 382 6.53 -28.25 8.02
C ILE A 382 7.32 -27.83 9.27
N ALA A 383 6.71 -27.98 10.46
CA ALA A 383 7.33 -27.57 11.73
C ALA A 383 8.67 -28.27 11.97
N ASP A 384 8.73 -29.58 11.69
CA ASP A 384 9.97 -30.38 11.79
C ASP A 384 11.06 -29.88 10.84
N GLN A 385 10.69 -29.49 9.62
CA GLN A 385 11.64 -28.97 8.64
C GLN A 385 12.13 -27.57 8.98
N VAL A 386 11.23 -26.65 9.38
CA VAL A 386 11.58 -25.26 9.68
C VAL A 386 12.12 -25.07 11.10
N GLN A 387 11.94 -26.03 11.99
CA GLN A 387 12.39 -26.01 13.39
C GLN A 387 11.88 -24.78 14.18
N ALA A 388 10.62 -24.44 13.98
CA ALA A 388 9.96 -23.31 14.62
C ALA A 388 8.47 -23.59 14.86
N PRO A 389 7.84 -22.95 15.84
CA PRO A 389 6.40 -22.98 15.98
C PRO A 389 5.72 -22.34 14.76
N LEU A 390 4.48 -22.74 14.51
CA LEU A 390 3.70 -22.27 13.36
C LEU A 390 2.61 -21.28 13.81
N ALA A 391 2.33 -20.30 12.96
CA ALA A 391 1.10 -19.54 12.94
C ALA A 391 0.36 -19.92 11.66
N VAL A 392 -0.77 -20.60 11.81
CA VAL A 392 -1.54 -21.17 10.70
C VAL A 392 -2.69 -20.24 10.36
N MET A 393 -2.79 -19.81 9.13
CA MET A 393 -3.91 -19.01 8.64
C MET A 393 -4.83 -19.89 7.79
N MET A 394 -6.07 -20.11 8.27
CA MET A 394 -7.08 -20.85 7.53
C MET A 394 -7.79 -19.93 6.55
N MET A 395 -7.76 -20.26 5.27
CA MET A 395 -8.44 -19.53 4.19
C MET A 395 -9.47 -20.45 3.52
N GLY A 396 -10.65 -19.93 3.16
CA GLY A 396 -11.70 -20.74 2.56
C GLY A 396 -12.22 -21.84 3.48
N TRP A 397 -12.24 -21.59 4.78
CA TRP A 397 -12.71 -22.53 5.82
C TRP A 397 -14.23 -22.44 6.04
N GLU A 398 -14.87 -21.38 5.54
CA GLU A 398 -16.29 -21.14 5.66
C GLU A 398 -17.09 -22.07 4.73
N ARG A 399 -18.30 -22.45 5.15
CA ARG A 399 -19.17 -23.34 4.37
C ARG A 399 -19.62 -22.73 3.03
N THR A 400 -19.62 -21.45 2.94
CA THR A 400 -19.99 -20.70 1.74
C THR A 400 -18.79 -20.47 0.82
N GLY A 401 -17.63 -21.04 1.18
CA GLY A 401 -16.36 -20.84 0.50
C GLY A 401 -15.67 -19.56 0.94
N ALA A 402 -14.49 -19.30 0.39
CA ALA A 402 -13.75 -18.09 0.71
C ALA A 402 -14.58 -16.83 0.42
N TRP A 403 -14.46 -15.86 1.31
CA TRP A 403 -15.02 -14.51 1.16
C TRP A 403 -16.55 -14.44 1.16
N SER A 404 -17.18 -15.27 1.95
CA SER A 404 -18.63 -15.28 2.09
C SER A 404 -19.09 -14.57 3.36
N TYR A 405 -19.65 -13.41 3.21
CA TYR A 405 -20.26 -12.65 4.28
C TYR A 405 -21.80 -12.69 4.09
N PRO A 406 -22.62 -12.80 5.15
CA PRO A 406 -22.28 -12.80 6.57
C PRO A 406 -22.11 -14.19 7.19
N ASP A 407 -22.09 -15.26 6.43
CA ASP A 407 -22.11 -16.61 6.94
C ASP A 407 -20.71 -17.24 7.00
N SER A 408 -19.92 -16.86 8.00
CA SER A 408 -18.62 -17.45 8.28
C SER A 408 -18.77 -18.67 9.21
N MET A 409 -19.29 -19.78 8.68
CA MET A 409 -19.49 -21.03 9.41
C MET A 409 -18.57 -22.14 8.89
N PRO A 410 -17.88 -22.85 9.79
CA PRO A 410 -16.96 -23.93 9.42
C PRO A 410 -17.73 -25.21 9.10
N TRP A 411 -18.46 -25.28 8.04
CA TRP A 411 -19.27 -26.46 7.81
C TRP A 411 -18.57 -27.50 6.94
N ILE A 412 -17.56 -27.14 6.15
CA ILE A 412 -16.73 -28.11 5.43
C ILE A 412 -15.82 -28.81 6.44
N GLY A 413 -16.17 -30.04 6.80
CA GLY A 413 -15.52 -30.77 7.89
C GLY A 413 -16.15 -30.55 9.27
N GLY A 414 -17.03 -29.58 9.44
CA GLY A 414 -17.80 -29.30 10.63
C GLY A 414 -17.11 -28.47 11.70
N GLU A 415 -17.90 -27.88 12.56
CA GLU A 415 -17.43 -27.04 13.66
C GLU A 415 -16.55 -27.80 14.65
N ASP A 416 -16.91 -29.03 14.98
CA ASP A 416 -16.16 -29.86 15.93
C ASP A 416 -14.78 -30.22 15.39
N SER A 417 -14.67 -30.55 14.10
CA SER A 417 -13.39 -30.78 13.44
C SER A 417 -12.50 -29.54 13.48
N LEU A 418 -13.05 -28.36 13.21
CA LEU A 418 -12.31 -27.12 13.27
C LEU A 418 -11.79 -26.82 14.69
N LYS A 419 -12.68 -26.93 15.72
CA LYS A 419 -12.30 -26.71 17.12
C LYS A 419 -11.24 -27.71 17.59
N ASN A 420 -11.37 -28.97 17.17
CA ASN A 420 -10.39 -29.99 17.47
C ASN A 420 -9.04 -29.69 16.84
N THR A 421 -9.03 -29.23 15.59
CA THR A 421 -7.81 -28.78 14.88
C THR A 421 -7.13 -27.64 15.61
N VAL A 422 -7.88 -26.60 16.01
CA VAL A 422 -7.36 -25.48 16.80
C VAL A 422 -6.76 -25.97 18.11
N LYS A 423 -7.43 -26.90 18.82
CA LYS A 423 -6.91 -27.50 20.05
C LYS A 423 -5.62 -28.26 19.79
N LEU A 424 -5.60 -29.16 18.80
CA LEU A 424 -4.40 -29.97 18.45
C LEU A 424 -3.19 -29.12 18.08
N ALA A 425 -3.41 -28.02 17.36
CA ALA A 425 -2.36 -27.06 17.04
C ALA A 425 -1.85 -26.34 18.29
N ARG A 426 -2.74 -25.91 19.17
CA ARG A 426 -2.39 -25.24 20.44
C ARG A 426 -1.60 -26.16 21.37
N ASP A 427 -1.97 -27.45 21.45
CA ASP A 427 -1.24 -28.46 22.24
C ASP A 427 0.21 -28.63 21.76
N ARG A 428 0.53 -28.21 20.52
CA ARG A 428 1.87 -28.18 19.92
C ARG A 428 2.58 -26.82 20.05
N GLY A 429 1.95 -25.86 20.71
CA GLY A 429 2.46 -24.50 20.82
C GLY A 429 2.22 -23.62 19.58
N TRP A 430 1.40 -24.08 18.62
CA TRP A 430 1.03 -23.34 17.43
C TRP A 430 -0.21 -22.46 17.65
N ARG A 431 -0.47 -21.54 16.72
CA ARG A 431 -1.71 -20.77 16.66
C ARG A 431 -2.42 -21.03 15.34
N VAL A 432 -3.74 -21.08 15.38
CA VAL A 432 -4.58 -21.18 14.18
C VAL A 432 -5.44 -19.94 14.10
N GLY A 433 -5.23 -19.17 13.10
CA GLY A 433 -5.99 -17.97 12.78
C GLY A 433 -6.93 -18.17 11.60
N THR A 434 -7.69 -17.15 11.30
CA THR A 434 -8.66 -17.15 10.21
C THR A 434 -8.53 -15.92 9.33
N TYR A 435 -8.70 -16.15 8.04
CA TYR A 435 -8.91 -15.12 7.03
C TYR A 435 -10.41 -15.13 6.65
N CYS A 436 -11.04 -13.98 6.64
CA CYS A 436 -12.44 -13.79 6.30
C CYS A 436 -12.62 -12.66 5.31
N ASN A 437 -13.77 -12.67 4.63
CA ASN A 437 -14.28 -11.52 3.91
C ASN A 437 -15.33 -10.80 4.76
N GLY A 438 -14.90 -9.89 5.62
CA GLY A 438 -15.78 -9.08 6.47
C GLY A 438 -16.30 -7.81 5.81
N SER A 439 -16.02 -7.58 4.52
CA SER A 439 -16.27 -6.31 3.85
C SER A 439 -17.26 -6.39 2.69
N ARG A 440 -17.64 -7.61 2.25
CA ARG A 440 -18.48 -7.80 1.08
C ARG A 440 -19.56 -8.82 1.34
N TRP A 441 -20.78 -8.57 0.86
CA TRP A 441 -21.90 -9.49 0.94
C TRP A 441 -22.06 -10.26 -0.36
N VAL A 442 -21.76 -11.57 -0.32
CA VAL A 442 -21.87 -12.47 -1.48
C VAL A 442 -23.35 -12.84 -1.69
N PHE A 443 -23.93 -12.47 -2.82
CA PHE A 443 -25.37 -12.65 -3.07
C PHE A 443 -25.72 -13.63 -4.20
N ARG A 444 -24.78 -14.07 -5.01
CA ARG A 444 -25.03 -15.01 -6.11
C ARG A 444 -24.50 -16.42 -5.90
N HIS A 445 -23.79 -16.66 -4.80
CA HIS A 445 -23.24 -17.97 -4.52
C HIS A 445 -24.28 -18.92 -3.95
N LYS A 446 -24.26 -20.17 -4.43
CA LYS A 446 -25.09 -21.27 -3.91
C LYS A 446 -24.20 -22.47 -3.68
N PHE A 447 -24.08 -22.88 -2.44
CA PHE A 447 -23.22 -24.00 -2.08
C PHE A 447 -23.71 -24.65 -0.77
N SER A 448 -23.89 -25.99 -0.80
CA SER A 448 -24.13 -26.82 0.39
C SER A 448 -25.17 -26.25 1.37
N GLY A 449 -26.32 -25.88 0.83
CA GLY A 449 -27.43 -25.34 1.61
C GLY A 449 -27.41 -23.82 1.82
N TYR A 450 -26.32 -23.14 1.43
CA TYR A 450 -26.30 -21.67 1.38
C TYR A 450 -26.86 -21.17 0.04
N ASP A 451 -27.74 -20.19 0.11
CA ASP A 451 -28.22 -19.40 -1.02
C ASP A 451 -28.01 -17.92 -0.69
N GLY A 452 -27.01 -17.30 -1.34
CA GLY A 452 -26.63 -15.91 -1.08
C GLY A 452 -27.76 -14.91 -1.33
N GLY A 453 -28.59 -15.16 -2.32
CA GLY A 453 -29.77 -14.32 -2.62
C GLY A 453 -30.87 -14.43 -1.57
N ALA A 454 -31.12 -15.62 -1.06
CA ALA A 454 -32.04 -15.82 0.06
C ALA A 454 -31.48 -15.21 1.35
N SER A 455 -30.19 -15.46 1.66
CA SER A 455 -29.49 -14.91 2.80
C SER A 455 -29.49 -13.38 2.79
N PHE A 456 -29.25 -12.74 1.64
CA PHE A 456 -29.29 -11.29 1.48
C PHE A 456 -30.65 -10.70 1.89
N LYS A 457 -31.75 -11.35 1.51
CA LYS A 457 -33.11 -10.91 1.85
C LYS A 457 -33.42 -11.18 3.31
N GLU A 458 -33.10 -12.38 3.80
CA GLU A 458 -33.45 -12.85 5.13
C GLU A 458 -32.72 -12.06 6.24
N HIS A 459 -31.46 -11.73 6.01
CA HIS A 459 -30.62 -11.04 7.00
C HIS A 459 -30.55 -9.53 6.84
N GLY A 460 -31.39 -8.93 5.99
CA GLY A 460 -31.44 -7.47 5.81
C GLY A 460 -30.22 -6.90 5.06
N GLY A 461 -29.66 -7.65 4.11
CA GLY A 461 -28.49 -7.22 3.37
C GLY A 461 -28.65 -5.87 2.65
N ALA A 462 -29.88 -5.53 2.28
CA ALA A 462 -30.18 -4.23 1.67
C ALA A 462 -29.83 -3.03 2.59
N ASP A 463 -29.88 -3.21 3.92
CA ASP A 463 -29.56 -2.20 4.93
C ASP A 463 -28.08 -2.24 5.35
N CYS A 464 -27.31 -3.18 4.80
CA CYS A 464 -25.90 -3.37 5.11
C CYS A 464 -24.95 -2.81 4.06
N VAL A 465 -25.41 -2.69 2.81
CA VAL A 465 -24.52 -2.45 1.66
C VAL A 465 -24.41 -0.98 1.31
N CYS A 466 -23.23 -0.62 0.80
CA CYS A 466 -22.95 0.70 0.30
C CYS A 466 -23.88 1.08 -0.87
N ARG A 467 -24.16 2.35 -1.02
CA ARG A 467 -25.00 2.90 -2.07
C ARG A 467 -24.20 3.84 -2.96
N THR A 468 -24.48 3.77 -4.26
CA THR A 468 -24.06 4.78 -5.23
C THR A 468 -24.77 6.12 -4.95
N PRO A 469 -24.35 7.24 -5.57
CA PRO A 469 -25.09 8.48 -5.48
C PRO A 469 -26.57 8.37 -5.88
N LYS A 470 -26.90 7.47 -6.81
CA LYS A 470 -28.29 7.21 -7.28
C LYS A 470 -29.09 6.26 -6.38
N GLY A 471 -28.45 5.69 -5.33
CA GLY A 471 -29.09 4.80 -4.36
C GLY A 471 -29.01 3.30 -4.71
N ASP A 472 -28.38 2.92 -5.82
CA ASP A 472 -28.16 1.53 -6.16
C ASP A 472 -27.10 0.90 -5.25
N PRO A 473 -27.17 -0.40 -4.92
CA PRO A 473 -26.10 -1.10 -4.23
C PRO A 473 -24.80 -1.06 -5.03
N VAL A 474 -23.67 -0.85 -4.34
CA VAL A 474 -22.36 -0.87 -4.98
C VAL A 474 -21.96 -2.32 -5.24
N LEU A 475 -21.88 -2.68 -6.52
CA LEU A 475 -21.48 -4.00 -6.98
C LEU A 475 -19.94 -4.07 -7.01
N GLU A 476 -19.41 -5.12 -6.40
CA GLU A 476 -18.00 -5.45 -6.48
C GLU A 476 -17.73 -6.31 -7.74
N ASP A 477 -17.11 -5.71 -8.74
CA ASP A 477 -16.81 -6.37 -10.02
C ASP A 477 -15.68 -7.38 -9.93
N TRP A 478 -14.82 -7.23 -8.96
CA TRP A 478 -13.71 -8.09 -8.64
C TRP A 478 -14.17 -9.51 -8.37
N ASP A 479 -15.24 -9.64 -7.55
CA ASP A 479 -15.83 -10.91 -7.20
C ASP A 479 -16.56 -11.61 -8.36
N ARG A 480 -16.67 -11.01 -9.52
CA ARG A 480 -17.17 -11.72 -10.71
C ARG A 480 -16.35 -12.96 -11.07
N MET A 481 -15.09 -12.95 -10.70
CA MET A 481 -14.19 -14.09 -10.92
C MET A 481 -14.40 -15.20 -9.90
N PHE A 482 -14.90 -14.85 -8.73
CA PHE A 482 -15.14 -15.73 -7.59
C PHE A 482 -16.62 -15.78 -7.25
N ARG A 483 -17.15 -14.69 -6.69
CA ARG A 483 -18.55 -14.57 -6.26
C ARG A 483 -19.01 -13.12 -6.41
N SER A 484 -20.14 -12.91 -7.08
CA SER A 484 -20.71 -11.56 -7.16
C SER A 484 -21.13 -11.09 -5.77
N SER A 485 -20.68 -9.93 -5.36
CA SER A 485 -20.91 -9.37 -4.04
C SER A 485 -21.24 -7.87 -4.07
N TYR A 486 -21.80 -7.38 -2.98
CA TYR A 486 -21.95 -5.94 -2.73
C TYR A 486 -21.00 -5.49 -1.64
N GLU A 487 -20.46 -4.31 -1.76
CA GLU A 487 -19.65 -3.68 -0.70
C GLU A 487 -20.48 -3.40 0.55
N CYS A 488 -20.01 -3.83 1.71
CA CYS A 488 -20.67 -3.59 3.00
C CYS A 488 -20.26 -2.24 3.59
N CYS A 489 -21.22 -1.54 4.20
CA CYS A 489 -21.02 -0.25 4.83
C CYS A 489 -20.84 -0.38 6.34
N LEU A 490 -19.68 -0.02 6.88
CA LEU A 490 -19.49 0.01 8.34
C LEU A 490 -20.29 1.14 9.02
N GLY A 491 -20.82 2.11 8.27
CA GLY A 491 -21.78 3.07 8.77
C GLY A 491 -23.19 2.52 9.01
N ALA A 492 -23.47 1.30 8.54
CA ALA A 492 -24.72 0.61 8.85
C ALA A 492 -24.58 -0.19 10.16
N ALA A 493 -25.41 0.11 11.16
CA ALA A 493 -25.34 -0.52 12.48
C ALA A 493 -25.51 -2.06 12.38
N LEU A 494 -26.33 -2.54 11.45
CA LEU A 494 -26.53 -3.98 11.23
C LEU A 494 -25.24 -4.65 10.73
N THR A 495 -24.51 -4.03 9.84
CA THR A 495 -23.20 -4.54 9.36
C THR A 495 -22.22 -4.74 10.52
N ARG A 496 -22.05 -3.72 11.36
CA ARG A 496 -21.12 -3.81 12.51
C ARG A 496 -21.56 -4.88 13.49
N ARG A 497 -22.86 -4.97 13.82
CA ARG A 497 -23.38 -6.01 14.71
C ARG A 497 -23.08 -7.41 14.18
N ILE A 498 -23.35 -7.69 12.88
CA ILE A 498 -23.04 -8.98 12.27
C ILE A 498 -21.52 -9.26 12.34
N ALA A 499 -20.68 -8.26 12.07
CA ALA A 499 -19.22 -8.40 12.16
C ALA A 499 -18.75 -8.77 13.57
N VAL A 500 -19.26 -8.07 14.59
CA VAL A 500 -18.92 -8.34 16.00
C VAL A 500 -19.39 -9.73 16.43
N ASP A 501 -20.61 -10.14 16.05
CA ASP A 501 -21.14 -11.48 16.36
C ASP A 501 -20.27 -12.57 15.74
N GLN A 502 -19.79 -12.38 14.51
CA GLN A 502 -18.90 -13.34 13.85
C GLN A 502 -17.51 -13.41 14.48
N VAL A 503 -16.90 -12.26 14.77
CA VAL A 503 -15.60 -12.22 15.46
C VAL A 503 -15.71 -12.86 16.85
N THR A 504 -16.77 -12.58 17.60
CA THR A 504 -17.04 -13.21 18.90
C THR A 504 -17.11 -14.74 18.80
N ARG A 505 -17.77 -15.24 17.77
CA ARG A 505 -17.87 -16.69 17.51
C ARG A 505 -16.51 -17.31 17.19
N MET A 506 -15.71 -16.65 16.34
CA MET A 506 -14.35 -17.09 15.98
C MET A 506 -13.44 -17.16 17.20
N ILE A 507 -13.53 -16.16 18.08
CA ILE A 507 -12.83 -16.15 19.37
C ILE A 507 -13.27 -17.35 20.22
N GLY A 508 -14.56 -17.62 20.28
CA GLY A 508 -15.12 -18.77 20.98
C GLY A 508 -14.63 -20.13 20.45
N TRP A 509 -14.28 -20.23 19.18
CA TRP A 509 -13.64 -21.41 18.59
C TRP A 509 -12.14 -21.49 18.87
N GLY A 510 -11.54 -20.41 19.36
CA GLY A 510 -10.13 -20.31 19.70
C GLY A 510 -9.21 -19.84 18.58
N PHE A 511 -9.77 -19.25 17.53
CA PHE A 511 -8.96 -18.65 16.49
C PHE A 511 -8.08 -17.48 16.99
N GLU A 512 -6.84 -17.48 16.58
CA GLU A 512 -5.86 -16.43 16.81
C GLU A 512 -4.68 -16.60 15.82
N PRO A 513 -4.33 -15.63 14.96
CA PRO A 513 -4.94 -14.30 14.80
C PRO A 513 -6.27 -14.33 14.03
N ILE A 514 -6.99 -13.18 14.04
CA ILE A 514 -8.19 -12.96 13.23
C ILE A 514 -7.90 -11.88 12.19
N GLN A 515 -7.95 -12.24 10.92
CA GLN A 515 -7.95 -11.34 9.79
C GLN A 515 -9.37 -11.28 9.24
N PHE A 516 -10.15 -10.33 9.78
CA PHE A 516 -11.58 -10.28 9.47
C PHE A 516 -11.88 -9.61 8.13
N PHE A 517 -11.13 -8.57 7.77
CA PHE A 517 -11.36 -7.78 6.56
C PHE A 517 -10.44 -8.21 5.41
N ASP A 518 -11.04 -8.56 4.28
CA ASP A 518 -10.38 -8.84 3.03
C ASP A 518 -10.05 -7.52 2.30
N GLN A 519 -8.80 -7.33 1.91
CA GLN A 519 -8.28 -6.23 1.08
C GLN A 519 -8.68 -4.80 1.50
N ASN A 520 -9.29 -4.63 2.65
CA ASN A 520 -9.61 -3.32 3.20
C ASN A 520 -8.46 -2.78 4.05
N VAL A 521 -7.29 -3.36 3.92
CA VAL A 521 -6.04 -2.89 4.51
C VAL A 521 -6.18 -2.43 5.96
N GLY A 522 -7.04 -3.11 6.71
CA GLY A 522 -7.24 -2.83 8.12
C GLY A 522 -7.59 -1.39 8.47
N ALA A 523 -8.02 -0.57 7.51
CA ALA A 523 -8.24 0.83 7.76
C ALA A 523 -9.29 1.45 6.84
N ALA A 524 -9.55 0.81 5.72
CA ALA A 524 -10.49 1.32 4.75
C ALA A 524 -11.88 0.73 4.97
N THR A 525 -12.87 1.59 4.90
CA THR A 525 -14.23 1.19 4.57
C THR A 525 -14.61 1.82 3.24
N PHE A 526 -15.63 1.29 2.59
CA PHE A 526 -16.04 1.78 1.28
C PHE A 526 -16.79 3.11 1.38
N PRO A 527 -16.70 3.99 0.39
CA PRO A 527 -17.54 5.17 0.30
C PRO A 527 -19.01 4.76 0.15
N CYS A 528 -19.91 5.49 0.81
CA CYS A 528 -21.33 5.14 0.78
C CYS A 528 -22.18 6.41 0.71
N TYR A 529 -23.14 6.45 -0.23
CA TYR A 529 -24.06 7.57 -0.42
C TYR A 529 -25.46 7.28 0.12
N ALA A 530 -25.61 6.26 0.98
CA ALA A 530 -26.89 5.96 1.64
C ALA A 530 -27.36 7.15 2.49
N LEU A 531 -28.68 7.37 2.50
CA LEU A 531 -29.32 8.42 3.28
C LEU A 531 -29.83 7.94 4.64
N ASN A 532 -29.85 6.62 4.86
CA ASN A 532 -30.39 5.97 6.05
C ASN A 532 -29.32 5.25 6.89
N HIS A 533 -28.03 5.41 6.58
CA HIS A 533 -26.94 4.91 7.39
C HIS A 533 -26.45 5.98 8.40
N GLU A 534 -25.70 5.55 9.41
CA GLU A 534 -25.21 6.43 10.49
C GLU A 534 -23.97 7.23 10.05
N HIS A 535 -24.07 7.88 8.89
CA HIS A 535 -23.03 8.76 8.36
C HIS A 535 -23.58 9.76 7.34
N PRO A 536 -22.91 10.88 7.08
CA PRO A 536 -23.24 11.74 5.95
C PRO A 536 -23.06 11.03 4.61
N PRO A 537 -23.93 11.26 3.60
CA PRO A 537 -23.81 10.63 2.29
C PRO A 537 -22.51 11.01 1.57
N GLY A 538 -21.79 10.04 1.07
CA GLY A 538 -20.50 10.17 0.38
C GLY A 538 -19.30 9.82 1.25
N PRO A 539 -18.09 9.82 0.66
CA PRO A 539 -16.86 9.59 1.42
C PRO A 539 -16.61 10.73 2.43
N GLY A 540 -15.96 10.40 3.54
CA GLY A 540 -15.64 11.39 4.57
C GLY A 540 -14.95 10.77 5.77
N LYS A 541 -14.61 11.58 6.78
CA LYS A 541 -13.93 11.15 7.99
C LYS A 541 -14.69 10.06 8.76
N TRP A 542 -16.01 9.96 8.61
CA TRP A 542 -16.82 8.89 9.19
C TRP A 542 -16.30 7.49 8.83
N MET A 543 -15.72 7.33 7.64
CA MET A 543 -15.17 6.04 7.18
C MET A 543 -14.08 5.54 8.13
N THR A 544 -13.16 6.41 8.51
CA THR A 544 -12.11 6.11 9.49
C THR A 544 -12.68 5.90 10.89
N GLY A 545 -13.61 6.76 11.31
CA GLY A 545 -14.27 6.66 12.62
C GLY A 545 -15.02 5.35 12.80
N LYS A 546 -15.76 4.89 11.78
CA LYS A 546 -16.51 3.62 11.83
C LYS A 546 -15.59 2.40 11.83
N MET A 547 -14.43 2.47 11.20
CA MET A 547 -13.41 1.43 11.35
C MET A 547 -12.87 1.38 12.78
N GLU A 548 -12.54 2.54 13.39
CA GLU A 548 -12.09 2.60 14.78
C GLU A 548 -13.14 2.03 15.76
N GLU A 549 -14.42 2.42 15.59
CA GLU A 549 -15.53 1.88 16.39
C GLU A 549 -15.61 0.35 16.26
N THR A 550 -15.59 -0.19 15.05
CA THR A 550 -15.67 -1.62 14.79
C THR A 550 -14.50 -2.38 15.43
N MET A 551 -13.28 -1.87 15.30
CA MET A 551 -12.10 -2.49 15.91
C MET A 551 -12.11 -2.42 17.44
N ALA A 552 -12.68 -1.35 18.01
CA ALA A 552 -12.88 -1.24 19.46
C ALA A 552 -13.89 -2.28 19.95
N GLU A 553 -14.99 -2.52 19.22
CA GLU A 553 -15.98 -3.56 19.54
C GLU A 553 -15.35 -4.96 19.43
N PHE A 554 -14.50 -5.25 18.45
CA PHE A 554 -13.74 -6.50 18.36
C PHE A 554 -12.82 -6.71 19.58
N ARG A 555 -12.18 -5.65 20.03
CA ARG A 555 -11.34 -5.71 21.25
C ARG A 555 -12.17 -6.01 22.50
N LEU A 556 -13.32 -5.37 22.66
CA LEU A 556 -14.24 -5.65 23.78
C LEU A 556 -14.74 -7.09 23.74
N ALA A 557 -15.06 -7.63 22.57
CA ALA A 557 -15.43 -9.03 22.39
C ALA A 557 -14.29 -9.98 22.84
N SER A 558 -13.05 -9.65 22.52
CA SER A 558 -11.86 -10.41 22.92
C SER A 558 -11.66 -10.40 24.43
N ASP A 559 -11.78 -9.25 25.06
CA ASP A 559 -11.63 -9.07 26.52
C ASP A 559 -12.75 -9.80 27.27
N GLY A 560 -14.00 -9.72 26.78
CA GLY A 560 -15.16 -10.40 27.35
C GLY A 560 -15.08 -11.92 27.32
N ALA A 561 -14.39 -12.48 26.33
CA ALA A 561 -14.13 -13.91 26.22
C ALA A 561 -12.97 -14.42 27.11
N GLY A 562 -12.36 -13.54 27.91
CA GLY A 562 -11.19 -13.86 28.72
C GLY A 562 -9.92 -14.12 27.90
N ALA A 563 -10.01 -13.94 26.60
CA ALA A 563 -8.89 -14.00 25.67
C ALA A 563 -8.20 -12.64 25.70
N ARG A 564 -7.25 -12.43 26.59
CA ARG A 564 -6.46 -11.20 26.60
C ARG A 564 -5.82 -11.02 25.25
N GLY A 565 -6.44 -10.15 24.44
CA GLY A 565 -5.89 -9.66 23.19
C GLY A 565 -5.79 -10.70 22.09
N VAL A 566 -6.93 -11.16 21.56
CA VAL A 566 -6.92 -11.86 20.28
C VAL A 566 -6.27 -10.94 19.24
N THR A 567 -5.18 -11.38 18.66
CA THR A 567 -4.44 -10.63 17.65
C THR A 567 -5.33 -10.33 16.46
N GLN A 568 -5.42 -9.05 16.10
CA GLN A 568 -6.05 -8.62 14.86
C GLN A 568 -4.98 -8.50 13.79
N SER A 569 -5.22 -9.15 12.67
CA SER A 569 -4.35 -9.12 11.50
C SER A 569 -5.01 -8.36 10.36
N ALA A 570 -4.22 -7.75 9.52
CA ALA A 570 -4.68 -7.10 8.30
C ALA A 570 -4.05 -7.73 7.07
N GLU A 571 -4.82 -7.83 6.01
CA GLU A 571 -4.27 -8.16 4.70
C GLU A 571 -3.57 -6.94 4.12
N GLN A 572 -2.30 -7.11 3.74
CA GLN A 572 -1.42 -6.06 3.23
C GLN A 572 -1.09 -4.96 4.28
N GLY A 573 -0.31 -3.96 3.89
CA GLY A 573 0.16 -2.94 4.82
C GLY A 573 -0.98 -2.08 5.39
N VAL A 574 -1.01 -1.94 6.69
CA VAL A 574 -1.91 -1.02 7.40
C VAL A 574 -1.36 0.39 7.32
N ASN A 575 -2.17 1.39 6.96
CA ASN A 575 -1.70 2.77 7.01
C ASN A 575 -1.37 3.21 8.45
N GLU A 576 -0.59 4.27 8.58
CA GLU A 576 -0.09 4.71 9.88
C GLU A 576 -1.18 5.04 10.89
N TYR A 577 -2.32 5.59 10.44
CA TYR A 577 -3.40 5.97 11.33
C TYR A 577 -4.01 4.78 12.07
N CYS A 578 -4.01 3.61 11.43
CA CYS A 578 -4.57 2.38 11.97
C CYS A 578 -3.54 1.45 12.63
N LEU A 579 -2.24 1.79 12.65
CA LEU A 579 -1.22 0.99 13.34
C LEU A 579 -1.59 0.57 14.78
N PRO A 580 -2.24 1.42 15.62
CA PRO A 580 -2.64 1.02 16.97
C PRO A 580 -3.77 -0.01 17.01
N LEU A 581 -4.49 -0.23 15.92
CA LEU A 581 -5.65 -1.12 15.88
C LEU A 581 -5.26 -2.57 15.59
N PHE A 582 -4.09 -2.79 15.00
CA PHE A 582 -3.62 -4.09 14.55
C PHE A 582 -2.29 -4.47 15.19
N GLN A 583 -2.07 -5.76 15.39
CA GLN A 583 -0.83 -6.30 15.94
C GLN A 583 0.10 -6.81 14.85
N GLU A 584 -0.47 -7.28 13.75
CA GLU A 584 0.29 -7.76 12.59
C GLU A 584 -0.37 -7.38 11.27
N THR A 585 0.42 -7.43 10.22
CA THR A 585 -0.04 -7.22 8.84
C THR A 585 0.74 -8.09 7.88
N ASP A 586 0.07 -8.59 6.83
CA ASP A 586 0.74 -9.30 5.73
C ASP A 586 1.29 -8.30 4.71
N SER A 587 2.58 -8.35 4.47
CA SER A 587 3.24 -7.52 3.44
C SER A 587 3.59 -8.39 2.25
N ARG A 588 2.88 -8.20 1.15
CA ARG A 588 3.13 -8.97 -0.07
C ARG A 588 4.36 -8.49 -0.81
N LEU A 589 5.08 -9.43 -1.41
CA LEU A 589 6.17 -9.16 -2.32
C LEU A 589 5.68 -9.42 -3.74
N ALA A 590 5.66 -8.40 -4.58
CA ALA A 590 5.43 -8.60 -6.01
C ALA A 590 6.71 -9.06 -6.71
N SER A 591 6.56 -9.88 -7.74
CA SER A 591 7.69 -10.25 -8.60
C SER A 591 8.30 -9.02 -9.25
N PRO A 592 9.63 -8.93 -9.36
CA PRO A 592 10.27 -7.93 -10.19
C PRO A 592 9.68 -7.95 -11.61
N GLY A 593 9.22 -6.80 -12.10
CA GLY A 593 8.57 -6.69 -13.40
C GLY A 593 7.05 -6.89 -13.40
N TYR A 594 6.45 -7.23 -12.28
CA TYR A 594 5.01 -7.24 -12.13
C TYR A 594 4.48 -5.81 -12.01
N LEU A 595 3.52 -5.42 -12.85
CA LEU A 595 2.91 -4.09 -12.90
C LEU A 595 3.85 -2.90 -13.25
N ASN A 596 4.88 -3.10 -14.07
CA ASN A 596 5.77 -2.03 -14.58
C ASN A 596 6.31 -1.04 -13.54
N GLY A 597 6.61 -1.56 -12.36
CA GLY A 597 7.24 -0.83 -11.27
C GLY A 597 8.09 -1.77 -10.45
N GLU A 598 9.00 -1.22 -9.70
CA GLU A 598 9.83 -1.95 -8.76
C GLU A 598 9.14 -1.95 -7.40
N SER A 599 8.85 -3.12 -6.84
CA SER A 599 8.46 -3.25 -5.43
C SER A 599 9.63 -2.78 -4.55
N ILE A 600 9.36 -1.84 -3.67
CA ILE A 600 10.34 -1.33 -2.71
C ILE A 600 9.82 -1.54 -1.28
N PRO A 601 10.68 -1.77 -0.29
CA PRO A 601 10.28 -1.94 1.10
C PRO A 601 9.91 -0.60 1.76
N LEU A 602 9.04 0.19 1.13
CA LEU A 602 8.61 1.49 1.62
C LEU A 602 7.85 1.35 2.94
N TYR A 603 6.93 0.39 3.03
CA TYR A 603 6.14 0.15 4.23
C TYR A 603 7.04 -0.23 5.40
N GLN A 604 7.98 -1.15 5.19
CA GLN A 604 8.96 -1.57 6.18
C GLN A 604 9.86 -0.40 6.60
N PHE A 605 10.27 0.43 5.63
CA PHE A 605 11.06 1.61 5.91
C PHE A 605 10.32 2.63 6.79
N LEU A 606 9.00 2.79 6.57
CA LEU A 606 8.19 3.75 7.30
C LEU A 606 7.79 3.25 8.69
N PHE A 607 7.36 1.97 8.83
CA PHE A 607 6.54 1.53 9.96
C PHE A 607 6.99 0.23 10.64
N HIS A 608 8.06 -0.42 10.19
CA HIS A 608 8.49 -1.72 10.71
C HIS A 608 8.62 -1.75 12.25
N GLU A 609 9.10 -0.66 12.85
CA GLU A 609 9.28 -0.58 14.30
C GLU A 609 7.95 -0.51 15.09
N CYS A 610 6.79 -0.37 14.41
CA CYS A 610 5.49 -0.17 15.05
C CYS A 610 4.52 -1.37 14.95
N ILE A 611 4.73 -2.30 14.01
CA ILE A 611 3.82 -3.42 13.75
C ILE A 611 4.62 -4.66 13.31
N VAL A 612 4.12 -5.84 13.68
CA VAL A 612 4.71 -7.09 13.17
C VAL A 612 4.31 -7.29 11.71
N ILE A 613 5.29 -7.53 10.86
CA ILE A 613 5.08 -7.74 9.43
C ILE A 613 5.30 -9.21 9.11
N THR A 614 4.35 -9.82 8.40
CA THR A 614 4.42 -11.19 7.89
C THR A 614 4.51 -11.18 6.38
N CYS A 615 4.93 -12.27 5.76
CA CYS A 615 4.95 -12.45 4.32
C CYS A 615 4.49 -13.86 3.96
N MET A 616 3.19 -14.12 4.10
CA MET A 616 2.59 -15.40 3.71
C MET A 616 2.47 -15.53 2.21
N PHE A 617 1.98 -14.47 1.59
CA PHE A 617 1.74 -14.40 0.15
C PHE A 617 2.80 -13.57 -0.55
N GLY A 618 2.90 -13.78 -1.82
CA GLY A 618 3.78 -13.04 -2.68
C GLY A 618 4.10 -13.87 -3.91
N SER A 619 4.15 -13.24 -5.07
CA SER A 619 4.67 -13.89 -6.25
C SER A 619 6.17 -13.66 -6.31
N ALA A 620 6.90 -14.73 -6.41
CA ALA A 620 8.31 -14.70 -6.72
C ALA A 620 8.57 -15.68 -7.86
N ALA A 621 9.76 -15.62 -8.38
CA ALA A 621 10.08 -16.30 -9.60
C ALA A 621 10.28 -17.80 -9.40
N ALA A 622 9.37 -18.62 -9.93
CA ALA A 622 9.53 -20.06 -9.96
C ALA A 622 10.77 -20.48 -10.81
N PRO A 623 11.48 -21.56 -10.47
CA PRO A 623 11.16 -22.54 -9.43
C PRO A 623 11.73 -22.16 -8.04
N TYR A 624 12.29 -20.96 -7.87
CA TYR A 624 12.99 -20.52 -6.65
C TYR A 624 12.11 -19.66 -5.74
N HIS A 625 10.80 -19.81 -5.87
CA HIS A 625 9.82 -18.95 -5.19
C HIS A 625 10.08 -18.82 -3.68
N MET A 626 10.20 -19.96 -2.97
CA MET A 626 10.34 -19.93 -1.51
C MET A 626 11.70 -19.41 -1.04
N GLN A 627 12.77 -19.73 -1.76
CA GLN A 627 14.11 -19.23 -1.45
C GLN A 627 14.19 -17.71 -1.59
N ILE A 628 13.72 -17.17 -2.73
CA ILE A 628 13.72 -15.73 -3.02
C ILE A 628 12.82 -14.97 -2.05
N LYS A 629 11.60 -15.46 -1.86
CA LYS A 629 10.63 -14.85 -0.93
C LYS A 629 11.17 -14.80 0.50
N SER A 630 11.73 -15.92 0.99
CA SER A 630 12.27 -15.99 2.34
C SER A 630 13.48 -15.08 2.54
N ALA A 631 14.38 -15.00 1.55
CA ALA A 631 15.53 -14.09 1.61
C ALA A 631 15.12 -12.62 1.61
N ALA A 632 14.23 -12.24 0.71
CA ALA A 632 13.72 -10.86 0.65
C ALA A 632 12.94 -10.48 1.92
N SER A 633 12.04 -11.36 2.40
CA SER A 633 11.30 -11.17 3.65
C SER A 633 12.24 -10.97 4.84
N CYS A 634 13.31 -11.76 4.92
CA CYS A 634 14.31 -11.66 5.97
C CYS A 634 14.92 -10.27 6.04
N VAL A 635 15.51 -9.79 4.95
CA VAL A 635 16.20 -8.50 4.95
C VAL A 635 15.25 -7.33 5.15
N TRP A 636 13.99 -7.49 4.78
CA TRP A 636 12.95 -6.47 5.00
C TRP A 636 12.24 -6.60 6.34
N GLY A 637 12.66 -7.51 7.20
CA GLY A 637 12.16 -7.63 8.56
C GLY A 637 10.78 -8.31 8.67
N ALA A 638 10.28 -8.96 7.61
CA ALA A 638 9.04 -9.71 7.67
C ALA A 638 9.25 -11.14 8.19
N ILE A 639 8.26 -11.68 8.89
CA ILE A 639 8.21 -13.09 9.28
C ILE A 639 8.02 -13.93 8.02
N PRO A 640 8.83 -14.97 7.77
CA PRO A 640 8.68 -15.82 6.60
C PRO A 640 7.40 -16.65 6.69
N GLY A 641 6.80 -16.93 5.55
CA GLY A 641 5.63 -17.78 5.46
C GLY A 641 5.44 -18.39 4.09
N GLY A 642 4.53 -19.35 3.99
CA GLY A 642 4.23 -20.05 2.76
C GLY A 642 2.85 -20.72 2.79
N VAL A 643 2.47 -21.27 1.64
CA VAL A 643 1.19 -21.98 1.46
C VAL A 643 1.43 -23.47 1.58
N LEU A 644 0.64 -24.14 2.43
CA LEU A 644 0.71 -25.60 2.66
C LEU A 644 0.22 -26.35 1.41
N THR A 645 0.95 -27.37 1.00
CA THR A 645 0.53 -28.32 -0.04
C THR A 645 -0.04 -29.60 0.55
N GLY A 646 -0.78 -30.36 -0.26
CA GLY A 646 -1.42 -31.62 0.19
C GLY A 646 -0.43 -32.74 0.55
N ASP A 647 0.85 -32.61 0.27
CA ASP A 647 1.93 -33.52 0.68
C ASP A 647 2.73 -33.07 1.91
N GLY A 648 2.39 -31.90 2.47
CA GLY A 648 3.05 -31.34 3.65
C GLY A 648 4.36 -30.61 3.31
N THR A 649 4.38 -29.90 2.20
CA THR A 649 5.48 -29.03 1.79
C THR A 649 4.96 -27.60 1.56
N PHE A 650 5.83 -26.66 1.20
CA PHE A 650 5.44 -25.35 0.75
C PHE A 650 5.21 -25.30 -0.76
N LEU A 651 4.21 -24.55 -1.18
CA LEU A 651 4.00 -24.23 -2.58
C LEU A 651 5.21 -23.44 -3.13
N ASN A 652 5.95 -24.03 -4.06
CA ASN A 652 7.15 -23.44 -4.66
C ASN A 652 7.00 -23.19 -6.16
N LYS A 653 5.78 -22.83 -6.57
CA LYS A 653 5.45 -22.48 -7.94
C LYS A 653 4.92 -21.06 -8.00
N ASP A 654 5.15 -20.41 -9.13
CA ASP A 654 4.44 -19.20 -9.52
C ASP A 654 3.05 -19.61 -10.02
N THR A 655 2.19 -20.05 -9.11
CA THR A 655 0.77 -20.32 -9.38
C THR A 655 -0.07 -19.24 -8.71
N PRO A 656 -1.28 -18.99 -9.22
CA PRO A 656 -2.28 -18.32 -8.40
C PRO A 656 -2.30 -19.07 -7.05
N HIS A 657 -2.20 -18.36 -5.95
CA HIS A 657 -1.97 -18.88 -4.60
C HIS A 657 -3.00 -19.89 -4.11
N PHE A 658 -3.86 -20.32 -4.93
CA PHE A 658 -5.07 -21.05 -4.59
C PHE A 658 -5.14 -22.49 -5.12
N SER A 659 -4.07 -22.95 -5.75
CA SER A 659 -3.95 -24.38 -6.14
C SER A 659 -3.12 -25.17 -5.14
N ALA A 660 -3.12 -24.76 -3.87
CA ALA A 660 -2.26 -25.29 -2.83
C ALA A 660 -2.53 -26.76 -2.50
N TRP A 661 -3.74 -27.26 -2.76
CA TRP A 661 -4.10 -28.67 -2.58
C TRP A 661 -3.60 -29.58 -3.69
N GLU A 662 -3.08 -29.07 -4.79
CA GLU A 662 -2.47 -29.92 -5.82
C GLU A 662 -1.21 -30.62 -5.25
N PRO A 663 -1.17 -31.94 -5.21
CA PRO A 663 -0.11 -32.68 -4.53
C PRO A 663 1.27 -32.56 -5.19
N LYS A 664 1.42 -31.84 -6.27
CA LYS A 664 2.66 -31.65 -7.02
C LYS A 664 3.27 -30.24 -6.89
N GLY A 665 2.85 -29.49 -5.89
CA GLY A 665 3.37 -28.16 -5.66
C GLY A 665 4.67 -28.10 -4.86
N GLY A 666 5.26 -29.24 -4.52
CA GLY A 666 6.25 -29.42 -3.49
C GLY A 666 7.44 -28.47 -3.57
N SER A 667 7.82 -27.95 -2.43
CA SER A 667 9.13 -27.33 -2.21
C SER A 667 10.21 -28.41 -2.21
N ASP A 668 11.38 -27.98 -2.59
CA ASP A 668 12.58 -28.78 -2.42
C ASP A 668 13.24 -28.56 -1.05
N GLU A 669 14.30 -29.29 -0.75
CA GLU A 669 15.06 -29.15 0.49
C GLU A 669 15.68 -27.76 0.64
N ASP A 670 16.11 -27.12 -0.47
CA ASP A 670 16.70 -25.80 -0.50
C ASP A 670 15.69 -24.73 -0.03
N ALA A 671 14.40 -24.89 -0.36
CA ALA A 671 13.34 -24.01 0.11
C ALA A 671 13.19 -24.09 1.64
N PHE A 672 13.16 -25.30 2.20
CA PHE A 672 13.12 -25.50 3.66
C PHE A 672 14.36 -24.97 4.35
N GLU A 673 15.55 -25.22 3.76
CA GLU A 673 16.82 -24.73 4.30
C GLU A 673 16.79 -23.21 4.41
N MET A 674 16.33 -22.50 3.38
CA MET A 674 16.26 -21.05 3.39
C MET A 674 15.28 -20.53 4.44
N VAL A 675 14.07 -21.09 4.54
CA VAL A 675 13.09 -20.72 5.58
C VAL A 675 13.65 -20.92 6.98
N ARG A 676 14.27 -22.07 7.22
CA ARG A 676 14.88 -22.40 8.52
C ARG A 676 16.00 -21.42 8.88
N THR A 677 16.88 -21.14 7.93
CA THR A 677 18.03 -20.24 8.11
C THR A 677 17.60 -18.84 8.49
N VAL A 678 16.63 -18.31 7.75
CA VAL A 678 16.00 -17.01 8.02
C VAL A 678 15.34 -16.97 9.39
N THR A 679 14.57 -18.01 9.72
CA THR A 679 13.84 -18.13 10.97
C THR A 679 14.79 -18.20 12.17
N ALA A 680 15.87 -18.97 12.05
CA ALA A 680 16.90 -19.09 13.10
C ALA A 680 17.59 -17.73 13.37
N LEU A 681 17.93 -16.97 12.34
CA LEU A 681 18.51 -15.65 12.50
C LEU A 681 17.52 -14.70 13.19
N ARG A 682 16.28 -14.65 12.69
CA ARG A 682 15.23 -13.75 13.19
C ARG A 682 14.84 -14.03 14.65
N ARG A 683 14.68 -15.31 15.03
CA ARG A 683 14.32 -15.71 16.40
C ARG A 683 15.49 -15.61 17.38
N GLY A 684 16.71 -15.64 16.86
CA GLY A 684 17.95 -15.56 17.61
C GLY A 684 18.52 -14.14 17.69
N PRO A 685 19.82 -13.97 17.47
CA PRO A 685 20.52 -12.68 17.64
C PRO A 685 20.08 -11.58 16.69
N GLY A 686 19.35 -11.93 15.62
CA GLY A 686 18.77 -10.99 14.68
C GLY A 686 17.51 -10.30 15.18
N LYS A 687 16.90 -10.77 16.29
CA LYS A 687 15.59 -10.30 16.78
C LYS A 687 15.55 -8.78 16.99
N ASP A 688 16.58 -8.20 17.59
CA ASP A 688 16.63 -6.76 17.87
C ASP A 688 16.58 -5.91 16.58
N PHE A 689 17.14 -6.41 15.47
CA PHE A 689 17.16 -5.74 14.19
C PHE A 689 15.88 -6.03 13.38
N LEU A 690 15.54 -7.31 13.24
CA LEU A 690 14.54 -7.80 12.29
C LEU A 690 13.10 -7.81 12.85
N LEU A 691 12.92 -7.60 14.15
CA LEU A 691 11.61 -7.47 14.78
C LEU A 691 11.40 -6.08 15.36
N PHE A 692 12.37 -5.58 16.13
CA PHE A 692 12.25 -4.31 16.85
C PHE A 692 12.98 -3.15 16.19
N GLY A 693 13.77 -3.43 15.17
CA GLY A 693 14.63 -2.44 14.55
C GLY A 693 13.92 -1.51 13.59
N ARG A 694 14.59 -0.40 13.34
CA ARG A 694 14.22 0.59 12.33
C ARG A 694 15.04 0.34 11.07
N MET A 695 14.39 0.20 9.92
CA MET A 695 15.08 0.09 8.63
C MET A 695 15.76 1.41 8.28
N LEU A 696 16.96 1.33 7.76
CA LEU A 696 17.76 2.48 7.30
C LEU A 696 17.99 2.40 5.79
N LYS A 697 18.46 3.51 5.22
CA LYS A 697 18.98 3.51 3.85
C LYS A 697 20.08 2.45 3.73
N PRO A 698 20.05 1.57 2.71
CA PRO A 698 20.92 0.41 2.66
C PRO A 698 22.38 0.79 2.44
N ALA A 699 23.28 -0.11 2.84
CA ALA A 699 24.69 -0.04 2.52
C ALA A 699 24.92 -0.22 1.00
N ALA A 700 25.99 0.33 0.47
CA ALA A 700 26.48 -0.06 -0.85
C ALA A 700 27.14 -1.44 -0.75
N VAL A 701 26.70 -2.36 -1.60
CA VAL A 701 27.20 -3.75 -1.63
C VAL A 701 27.65 -4.10 -3.04
N ASP A 702 28.94 -4.33 -3.22
CA ASP A 702 29.50 -4.76 -4.48
C ASP A 702 29.68 -6.29 -4.50
N GLY A 703 29.61 -6.90 -5.68
CA GLY A 703 29.76 -8.35 -5.88
C GLY A 703 28.45 -9.11 -5.95
N ILE A 704 27.30 -8.45 -5.83
CA ILE A 704 25.98 -9.07 -6.05
C ILE A 704 25.81 -9.37 -7.54
N GLN A 705 25.57 -10.64 -7.85
CA GLN A 705 25.30 -11.08 -9.22
C GLN A 705 23.80 -11.03 -9.50
N MET A 706 23.42 -10.70 -10.73
CA MET A 706 22.03 -10.84 -11.18
C MET A 706 21.85 -12.25 -11.73
N MET A 707 20.97 -13.02 -11.10
CA MET A 707 20.58 -14.35 -11.53
C MET A 707 19.49 -14.21 -12.58
N GLU A 708 19.66 -14.86 -13.73
CA GLU A 708 18.71 -14.79 -14.85
C GLU A 708 18.31 -16.20 -15.29
N TRP A 709 17.02 -16.43 -15.47
CA TRP A 709 16.50 -17.70 -15.98
C TRP A 709 15.14 -17.49 -16.67
N THR A 710 14.72 -18.51 -17.42
CA THR A 710 13.41 -18.58 -18.05
C THR A 710 12.59 -19.69 -17.41
N TYR A 711 11.40 -19.37 -16.95
CA TYR A 711 10.43 -20.36 -16.47
C TYR A 711 9.07 -20.10 -17.14
N GLU A 712 8.49 -21.15 -17.77
CA GLU A 712 7.21 -21.07 -18.50
C GLU A 712 7.09 -19.87 -19.47
N LYS A 713 8.18 -19.52 -20.16
CA LYS A 713 8.31 -18.39 -21.10
C LYS A 713 8.41 -17.00 -20.45
N GLN A 714 8.48 -16.93 -19.15
CA GLN A 714 8.76 -15.68 -18.44
C GLN A 714 10.26 -15.57 -18.15
N GLN A 715 10.82 -14.40 -18.41
CA GLN A 715 12.18 -14.07 -18.05
C GLN A 715 12.20 -13.55 -16.61
N HIS A 716 13.08 -14.11 -15.80
CA HIS A 716 13.29 -13.70 -14.42
C HIS A 716 14.69 -13.14 -14.26
N ARG A 717 14.81 -12.07 -13.49
CA ARG A 717 16.08 -11.43 -13.17
C ARG A 717 16.05 -10.97 -11.71
N VAL A 718 16.84 -11.62 -10.85
CA VAL A 718 16.79 -11.41 -9.40
C VAL A 718 18.22 -11.31 -8.84
N PRO A 719 18.53 -10.40 -7.90
CA PRO A 719 19.86 -10.34 -7.29
C PRO A 719 20.13 -11.62 -6.50
N SER A 720 21.36 -12.13 -6.57
CA SER A 720 21.78 -13.34 -5.83
C SER A 720 21.74 -13.19 -4.32
N VAL A 721 21.86 -11.96 -3.84
CA VAL A 721 21.82 -11.59 -2.42
C VAL A 721 20.92 -10.38 -2.23
N PHE A 722 19.97 -10.48 -1.29
CA PHE A 722 19.23 -9.34 -0.79
C PHE A 722 19.94 -8.73 0.42
N HIS A 723 19.79 -7.43 0.63
CA HIS A 723 20.37 -6.75 1.78
C HIS A 723 19.56 -5.54 2.25
N ALA A 724 19.69 -5.21 3.53
CA ALA A 724 19.14 -3.98 4.13
C ALA A 724 20.00 -3.56 5.32
N ALA A 725 19.91 -2.27 5.69
CA ALA A 725 20.55 -1.75 6.89
C ALA A 725 19.50 -1.45 7.97
N TRP A 726 19.89 -1.66 9.23
CA TRP A 726 18.99 -1.60 10.37
C TRP A 726 19.63 -0.90 11.58
N GLU A 727 18.79 -0.28 12.39
CA GLU A 727 19.13 0.22 13.70
C GLU A 727 18.25 -0.46 14.75
N ALA A 728 18.84 -1.23 15.64
CA ALA A 728 18.16 -1.85 16.76
C ALA A 728 17.77 -0.82 17.84
N PRO A 729 16.79 -1.11 18.71
CA PRO A 729 16.58 -0.29 19.91
C PRO A 729 17.89 -0.11 20.69
N GLY A 730 18.18 1.14 21.09
CA GLY A 730 19.47 1.49 21.70
C GLY A 730 20.56 1.92 20.73
N GLY A 731 20.24 2.03 19.40
CA GLY A 731 21.12 2.67 18.41
C GLY A 731 22.18 1.74 17.79
N ARG A 732 22.20 0.46 18.12
CA ARG A 732 23.09 -0.53 17.48
C ARG A 732 22.83 -0.61 16.00
N PHE A 733 23.89 -0.56 15.18
CA PHE A 733 23.82 -0.64 13.73
C PHE A 733 24.05 -2.06 13.23
N GLY A 734 23.30 -2.47 12.20
CA GLY A 734 23.47 -3.78 11.56
C GLY A 734 23.16 -3.73 10.05
N ILE A 735 23.82 -4.60 9.28
CA ILE A 735 23.53 -4.82 7.86
C ILE A 735 23.15 -6.29 7.70
N VAL A 736 21.94 -6.55 7.24
CA VAL A 736 21.41 -7.89 7.00
C VAL A 736 21.62 -8.26 5.55
N LEU A 737 22.10 -9.47 5.30
CA LEU A 737 22.39 -10.04 3.98
C LEU A 737 21.75 -11.41 3.91
N ALA A 738 21.14 -11.77 2.78
CA ALA A 738 20.52 -13.08 2.56
C ALA A 738 20.87 -13.62 1.16
N ASN A 739 21.64 -14.71 1.12
CA ASN A 739 22.00 -15.44 -0.08
C ASN A 739 21.00 -16.57 -0.30
N TRP A 740 20.14 -16.43 -1.27
CA TRP A 740 19.14 -17.45 -1.62
C TRP A 740 19.65 -18.52 -2.59
N THR A 741 20.87 -18.34 -3.12
CA THR A 741 21.45 -19.25 -4.11
C THR A 741 22.19 -20.43 -3.48
N THR A 742 22.35 -21.48 -4.23
CA THR A 742 23.19 -22.65 -3.84
C THR A 742 24.68 -22.42 -4.04
N GLN A 743 25.11 -21.20 -4.29
CA GLN A 743 26.50 -20.80 -4.49
C GLN A 743 26.97 -19.87 -3.37
N LYS A 744 28.25 -20.03 -3.02
CA LYS A 744 28.94 -19.14 -2.09
C LYS A 744 29.07 -17.74 -2.72
N GLN A 745 28.76 -16.69 -1.97
CA GLN A 745 28.84 -15.30 -2.41
C GLN A 745 29.88 -14.54 -1.59
N THR A 746 30.77 -13.82 -2.26
CA THR A 746 31.75 -12.92 -1.58
C THR A 746 31.41 -11.49 -1.97
N LEU A 747 31.18 -10.65 -0.96
CA LEU A 747 30.61 -9.32 -1.10
C LEU A 747 31.50 -8.28 -0.41
N ASN A 748 31.54 -7.11 -0.99
CA ASN A 748 32.18 -5.93 -0.39
C ASN A 748 31.13 -4.93 0.05
N VAL A 749 31.01 -4.72 1.34
CA VAL A 749 29.99 -3.89 1.97
C VAL A 749 30.61 -2.56 2.41
N ARG A 750 30.01 -1.45 2.00
CA ARG A 750 30.44 -0.09 2.35
C ARG A 750 29.32 0.68 3.02
N HIS A 751 29.59 1.23 4.21
CA HIS A 751 28.69 2.09 4.96
C HIS A 751 29.46 2.95 5.97
N ALA A 752 29.10 4.24 6.08
CA ALA A 752 29.79 5.20 6.96
C ALA A 752 29.77 4.83 8.46
N ARG A 753 28.78 4.04 8.91
CA ARG A 753 28.68 3.59 10.33
C ARG A 753 29.52 2.32 10.64
N LEU A 754 30.24 1.77 9.70
CA LEU A 754 31.17 0.66 9.97
C LEU A 754 32.46 1.22 10.56
N PRO A 755 32.85 0.86 11.81
CA PRO A 755 34.04 1.42 12.47
C PRO A 755 35.33 0.93 11.83
N GLY A 756 36.45 1.62 12.11
CA GLY A 756 37.80 1.14 11.77
C GLY A 756 38.24 -0.08 12.59
N THR A 757 39.35 -0.63 12.25
CA THR A 757 39.82 -1.99 12.51
C THR A 757 40.32 -2.29 13.92
N LYS A 758 39.53 -2.28 14.94
CA LYS A 758 39.89 -3.14 16.09
C LYS A 758 39.16 -4.48 15.92
N ALA A 759 39.91 -5.58 16.07
CA ALA A 759 39.27 -6.91 16.12
C ALA A 759 38.28 -6.92 17.28
N GLY A 760 36.99 -7.14 16.96
CA GLY A 760 35.91 -7.12 17.92
C GLY A 760 34.89 -6.00 17.76
N ASP A 761 35.21 -4.90 17.05
CA ASP A 761 34.28 -3.79 16.83
C ASP A 761 33.16 -4.14 15.84
N THR A 762 33.35 -5.15 15.03
CA THR A 762 32.33 -5.66 14.08
C THR A 762 32.30 -7.19 14.14
N ILE A 763 31.11 -7.74 14.24
CA ILE A 763 30.88 -9.18 14.21
C ILE A 763 29.96 -9.53 13.04
N VAL A 764 30.14 -10.75 12.51
CA VAL A 764 29.16 -11.35 11.60
C VAL A 764 28.45 -12.47 12.33
N LEU A 765 27.13 -12.45 12.27
CA LEU A 765 26.25 -13.50 12.75
C LEU A 765 25.67 -14.19 11.53
N GLN A 766 26.15 -15.39 11.21
CA GLN A 766 25.74 -16.09 10.00
C GLN A 766 25.01 -17.38 10.33
N THR A 767 23.92 -17.66 9.62
CA THR A 767 23.19 -18.92 9.69
C THR A 767 23.32 -19.68 8.40
N SER A 768 23.68 -20.95 8.50
CA SER A 768 23.72 -21.93 7.41
C SER A 768 23.77 -23.33 8.01
N ASP A 769 23.38 -24.36 7.30
CA ASP A 769 23.43 -25.76 7.72
C ASP A 769 22.92 -25.96 9.18
N ARG A 770 21.82 -25.33 9.53
CA ARG A 770 21.20 -25.36 10.88
C ARG A 770 22.08 -24.81 12.01
N SER A 771 23.15 -24.10 11.71
CA SER A 771 24.04 -23.52 12.70
C SER A 771 24.09 -22.01 12.64
N LEU A 772 24.30 -21.40 13.79
CA LEU A 772 24.61 -19.97 13.92
C LEU A 772 26.10 -19.81 14.19
N ARG A 773 26.79 -19.10 13.31
CA ARG A 773 28.22 -18.80 13.47
C ARG A 773 28.41 -17.35 13.83
N VAL A 774 29.22 -17.10 14.83
CA VAL A 774 29.60 -15.77 15.27
C VAL A 774 31.11 -15.63 15.08
N ALA A 775 31.52 -14.60 14.36
CA ALA A 775 32.95 -14.36 14.11
C ALA A 775 33.24 -12.85 14.06
N PRO A 776 34.42 -12.42 14.53
CA PRO A 776 34.92 -11.08 14.26
C PRO A 776 35.04 -10.84 12.76
N LEU A 777 34.72 -9.64 12.31
CA LEU A 777 34.83 -9.26 10.91
C LEU A 777 35.75 -8.04 10.77
N PRO A 778 37.05 -8.24 10.56
CA PRO A 778 38.01 -7.15 10.40
C PRO A 778 37.81 -6.43 9.06
N GLY A 779 38.22 -5.15 9.02
CA GLY A 779 38.14 -4.37 7.78
C GLY A 779 38.55 -2.91 8.01
N ALA A 780 38.71 -2.15 6.95
CA ALA A 780 38.95 -0.72 7.02
C ALA A 780 37.69 0.04 7.50
N GLU A 781 37.87 1.29 7.95
CA GLU A 781 36.74 2.16 8.24
C GLU A 781 35.82 2.28 7.03
N GLY A 782 34.52 2.14 7.27
CA GLY A 782 33.50 2.17 6.23
C GLY A 782 33.45 0.96 5.31
N TYR A 783 34.31 -0.06 5.49
CA TYR A 783 34.41 -1.17 4.53
C TYR A 783 34.55 -2.56 5.19
N ARG A 784 33.83 -3.56 4.66
CA ARG A 784 33.94 -4.96 5.06
C ARG A 784 33.82 -5.89 3.86
N THR A 785 34.64 -6.94 3.85
CA THR A 785 34.44 -8.09 2.95
C THR A 785 33.81 -9.22 3.73
N VAL A 786 32.70 -9.76 3.24
CA VAL A 786 31.98 -10.88 3.84
C VAL A 786 31.75 -11.98 2.83
N THR A 787 31.85 -13.20 3.30
CA THR A 787 31.52 -14.39 2.49
C THR A 787 30.32 -15.09 3.08
N LEU A 788 29.25 -15.24 2.29
CA LEU A 788 28.03 -15.97 2.63
C LEU A 788 28.11 -17.39 2.06
N ALA A 789 27.76 -18.37 2.87
CA ALA A 789 27.55 -19.73 2.43
C ALA A 789 26.32 -19.82 1.50
N PRO A 790 26.10 -20.92 0.77
CA PRO A 790 24.84 -21.21 0.11
C PRO A 790 23.66 -21.14 1.07
N LEU A 791 22.49 -20.69 0.60
CA LEU A 791 21.23 -20.68 1.34
C LEU A 791 21.37 -20.14 2.76
N SER A 792 22.12 -19.04 2.92
CA SER A 792 22.47 -18.50 4.23
C SER A 792 22.08 -17.02 4.37
N CYS A 793 21.90 -16.59 5.61
CA CYS A 793 21.77 -15.19 5.93
C CYS A 793 22.75 -14.75 7.02
N ALA A 794 23.09 -13.48 7.05
CA ALA A 794 24.02 -12.92 8.01
C ALA A 794 23.62 -11.51 8.45
N ILE A 795 24.04 -11.13 9.66
CA ILE A 795 24.02 -9.74 10.12
C ILE A 795 25.48 -9.33 10.40
N ILE A 796 25.92 -8.28 9.74
CA ILE A 796 27.12 -7.56 10.10
C ILE A 796 26.69 -6.53 11.15
N ALA A 797 26.98 -6.80 12.41
CA ALA A 797 26.60 -5.93 13.52
C ALA A 797 27.82 -5.21 14.08
N VAL A 798 27.68 -3.92 14.36
CA VAL A 798 28.64 -3.15 15.14
C VAL A 798 28.39 -3.46 16.61
N ALA A 799 29.45 -3.84 17.33
CA ALA A 799 29.37 -4.09 18.77
C ALA A 799 28.86 -2.83 19.50
N ALA A 800 28.07 -3.01 20.55
CA ALA A 800 27.68 -1.89 21.39
C ALA A 800 28.96 -1.32 22.05
N VAL A 801 29.16 -0.02 21.89
CA VAL A 801 30.26 0.71 22.56
C VAL A 801 30.00 0.75 24.05
#